data_a0058ce98c25dfabce44dc476de7d4b4
#
_entry.id   a0058ce98c25dfabce44dc476de7d4b4
#
_cell.length_a   1.000
_cell.length_b   1.000
_cell.length_c   1.000
_cell.angle_alpha   90.00
_cell.angle_beta   90.00
_cell.angle_gamma   90.00
#
_symmetry.space_group_name_H-M   'P 1'
#
loop_
_entity.id
_entity.type
_entity.pdbx_description
1 polymer ?
#
loop_
_entity_poly.entity_id
_entity_poly.type
_entity_poly.pdbx_seq_one_letter_code
_entity_poly.pdbx_strand_id
1 'polypeptide(L)'
;MQLVVVRVSVNEVVGRGLRSGADTPVLVFADPSWRTVQWHERIRATGRFELARPGDDVVAVFNSTRAPTRIAAPGRVAAAAQRVRGGLRAAVARLPADARGLLPALVIGDTGNTPADLTEAMRATSLTHLSAVSGSNVSFVLAAALGLCRLAQVPRRCRPAVALGVLAGFVVLARPEPSVLRAAVMGVVGLAGLSASRRRAGIPALSAAVLVLLCLDPWLARSYGFALSTLATLGLLLFARSWGERIGRWLPARLSWLGTAIAIPLAAQVMCGPVIVLLQGSVSLIGVAANLAAAPFVPPATVLGVAVALLALLSSALAGWLAWVAAVPALAIAYVARAAAAVPMGSLPWPGGAGGALTLTVLTVALLLCGHRLAAEVRSRPYAVACLAVLLLAAAWPTTPFVWPPKGWRLVACDVGQGDGLVLATAPGRAVVVDAGPDPAVIDGCLSRLGITEVDALVLTHYHADHAEGVPGVLRGRRVTQILVSPLRDPPWQATEVDRWARAAGVPVRVLYAGDRLRWGPLAATVLWPERIIHEGSMPNNASIVLDVDDGDLDILMLGDVETSAAHQVLLALRREGGGRQFAVLKVAHHGSALQDPRLIAEVHAPLALISVGEDNPYGHPSKTALSLLRAAGSAVFRTDQRGDIAVSRGPGGAPLVSTRGAER
;
A
#
# COMPACT_ATOMS: atom_id res chain seq x y z
N MET A 1 -7.03 -10.01 -12.63
CA MET A 1 -8.40 -9.39 -12.62
C MET A 1 -8.25 -8.06 -11.88
N GLN A 2 -8.43 -6.91 -12.55
CA GLN A 2 -8.46 -5.65 -11.80
C GLN A 2 -9.68 -5.69 -10.88
N LEU A 3 -9.49 -6.09 -9.64
CA LEU A 3 -10.53 -6.09 -8.62
C LEU A 3 -10.96 -4.64 -8.36
N VAL A 4 -12.24 -4.39 -8.48
CA VAL A 4 -12.85 -3.12 -8.09
C VAL A 4 -13.31 -3.27 -6.65
N VAL A 5 -12.78 -2.44 -5.77
CA VAL A 5 -13.17 -2.42 -4.37
C VAL A 5 -14.18 -1.29 -4.16
N VAL A 6 -15.38 -1.63 -3.71
CA VAL A 6 -16.48 -0.66 -3.51
C VAL A 6 -17.05 -0.82 -2.11
N ARG A 7 -17.13 0.27 -1.35
CA ARG A 7 -17.84 0.30 -0.08
C ARG A 7 -19.31 0.59 -0.34
N VAL A 8 -20.20 -0.28 0.12
CA VAL A 8 -21.66 -0.14 -0.03
C VAL A 8 -22.34 -0.20 1.33
N SER A 9 -23.50 0.46 1.47
CA SER A 9 -24.42 0.22 2.59
C SER A 9 -25.47 -0.80 2.14
N VAL A 10 -25.53 -1.93 2.82
CA VAL A 10 -26.48 -3.00 2.52
C VAL A 10 -27.76 -2.75 3.31
N ASN A 11 -28.86 -2.53 2.57
CA ASN A 11 -30.17 -2.30 3.19
C ASN A 11 -31.00 -3.58 3.33
N GLU A 12 -30.69 -4.59 2.53
CA GLU A 12 -31.42 -5.85 2.53
C GLU A 12 -30.53 -7.01 2.07
N VAL A 13 -30.65 -8.13 2.73
CA VAL A 13 -30.00 -9.39 2.38
C VAL A 13 -31.04 -10.46 2.16
N VAL A 14 -30.96 -11.15 1.01
CA VAL A 14 -31.82 -12.29 0.67
C VAL A 14 -30.92 -13.51 0.48
N GLY A 15 -31.13 -14.56 1.27
CA GLY A 15 -30.34 -15.78 1.16
C GLY A 15 -30.99 -16.95 1.91
N ARG A 16 -30.78 -18.16 1.45
CA ARG A 16 -31.33 -19.39 2.05
C ARG A 16 -32.84 -19.34 2.32
N GLY A 17 -33.61 -18.65 1.47
CA GLY A 17 -35.05 -18.49 1.61
C GLY A 17 -35.48 -17.43 2.64
N LEU A 18 -34.55 -16.75 3.30
CA LEU A 18 -34.83 -15.69 4.27
C LEU A 18 -34.54 -14.31 3.66
N ARG A 19 -35.34 -13.33 4.09
CA ARG A 19 -35.18 -11.91 3.76
C ARG A 19 -34.98 -11.13 5.04
N SER A 20 -33.87 -10.43 5.16
CA SER A 20 -33.50 -9.65 6.34
C SER A 20 -33.19 -8.21 5.95
N GLY A 21 -33.78 -7.25 6.64
CA GLY A 21 -33.38 -5.85 6.57
C GLY A 21 -32.04 -5.66 7.28
N ALA A 22 -31.18 -4.83 6.71
CA ALA A 22 -29.88 -4.46 7.26
C ALA A 22 -29.64 -2.97 6.99
N ASP A 23 -28.79 -2.35 7.78
CA ASP A 23 -28.20 -1.04 7.47
C ASP A 23 -26.75 -1.05 7.93
N THR A 24 -25.91 -1.67 7.09
CA THR A 24 -24.54 -1.98 7.48
C THR A 24 -23.56 -1.76 6.34
N PRO A 25 -22.35 -1.24 6.62
CA PRO A 25 -21.30 -1.10 5.63
C PRO A 25 -20.70 -2.47 5.29
N VAL A 26 -20.55 -2.72 3.98
CA VAL A 26 -19.94 -3.93 3.42
C VAL A 26 -18.91 -3.52 2.37
N LEU A 27 -17.76 -4.20 2.37
CA LEU A 27 -16.73 -4.03 1.36
C LEU A 27 -16.96 -5.06 0.24
N VAL A 28 -17.14 -4.58 -0.97
CA VAL A 28 -17.38 -5.43 -2.14
C VAL A 28 -16.12 -5.54 -2.96
N PHE A 29 -15.67 -6.78 -3.18
CA PHE A 29 -14.66 -7.12 -4.18
C PHE A 29 -15.36 -7.66 -5.42
N ALA A 30 -15.18 -6.98 -6.54
CA ALA A 30 -15.94 -7.26 -7.74
C ALA A 30 -15.12 -7.08 -9.03
N ASP A 31 -15.67 -7.56 -10.14
CA ASP A 31 -15.09 -7.37 -11.45
C ASP A 31 -15.19 -5.90 -11.96
N PRO A 32 -14.52 -5.56 -13.08
CA PRO A 32 -14.52 -4.20 -13.63
C PRO A 32 -15.87 -3.60 -13.98
N SER A 33 -16.93 -4.41 -14.13
CA SER A 33 -18.29 -3.93 -14.43
C SER A 33 -18.85 -3.02 -13.33
N TRP A 34 -18.35 -3.21 -12.08
CA TRP A 34 -18.75 -2.40 -10.94
C TRP A 34 -18.20 -0.95 -10.98
N ARG A 35 -17.26 -0.63 -11.86
CA ARG A 35 -16.79 0.76 -12.07
C ARG A 35 -17.89 1.71 -12.54
N THR A 36 -18.96 1.17 -13.11
CA THR A 36 -20.11 1.95 -13.58
C THR A 36 -21.08 2.34 -12.48
N VAL A 37 -20.96 1.71 -11.28
CA VAL A 37 -21.85 2.00 -10.14
C VAL A 37 -21.60 3.42 -9.63
N GLN A 38 -22.69 4.16 -9.47
CA GLN A 38 -22.66 5.55 -9.06
C GLN A 38 -22.97 5.70 -7.56
N TRP A 39 -22.49 6.79 -6.99
CA TRP A 39 -22.77 7.13 -5.61
C TRP A 39 -24.28 7.37 -5.39
N HIS A 40 -24.85 6.79 -4.31
CA HIS A 40 -26.29 6.73 -4.02
C HIS A 40 -27.15 6.03 -5.08
N GLU A 41 -26.56 5.22 -5.92
CA GLU A 41 -27.28 4.31 -6.80
C GLU A 41 -27.75 3.09 -5.99
N ARG A 42 -28.98 2.67 -6.18
CA ARG A 42 -29.48 1.41 -5.58
C ARG A 42 -29.29 0.27 -6.56
N ILE A 43 -28.56 -0.72 -6.11
CA ILE A 43 -28.21 -1.89 -6.91
C ILE A 43 -28.61 -3.19 -6.22
N ARG A 44 -28.80 -4.22 -6.98
CA ARG A 44 -28.88 -5.61 -6.50
C ARG A 44 -27.66 -6.37 -7.01
N ALA A 45 -27.01 -7.08 -6.12
CA ALA A 45 -25.87 -7.90 -6.45
C ALA A 45 -26.04 -9.31 -5.90
N THR A 46 -25.43 -10.28 -6.58
CA THR A 46 -25.39 -11.67 -6.15
C THR A 46 -23.93 -12.06 -5.94
N GLY A 47 -23.63 -12.70 -4.83
CA GLY A 47 -22.27 -13.09 -4.47
C GLY A 47 -22.21 -13.83 -3.15
N ARG A 48 -21.02 -13.95 -2.61
CA ARG A 48 -20.74 -14.64 -1.35
C ARG A 48 -20.28 -13.64 -0.29
N PHE A 49 -20.89 -13.73 0.91
CA PHE A 49 -20.44 -12.99 2.08
C PHE A 49 -19.36 -13.77 2.81
N GLU A 50 -18.35 -13.04 3.26
CA GLU A 50 -17.32 -13.48 4.18
C GLU A 50 -17.29 -12.54 5.39
N LEU A 51 -16.91 -13.05 6.56
CA LEU A 51 -16.77 -12.21 7.74
C LEU A 51 -15.62 -11.22 7.55
N ALA A 52 -15.85 -9.97 7.92
CA ALA A 52 -14.77 -8.99 8.00
C ALA A 52 -13.81 -9.34 9.13
N ARG A 53 -12.57 -8.87 9.05
CA ARG A 53 -11.59 -9.08 10.11
C ARG A 53 -12.02 -8.34 11.39
N PRO A 54 -11.70 -8.87 12.58
CA PRO A 54 -11.89 -8.13 13.82
C PRO A 54 -11.14 -6.79 13.76
N GLY A 55 -11.87 -5.68 13.91
CA GLY A 55 -11.29 -4.34 13.82
C GLY A 55 -11.65 -3.56 12.56
N ASP A 56 -12.08 -4.21 11.48
CA ASP A 56 -12.51 -3.53 10.26
C ASP A 56 -13.70 -2.60 10.50
N ASP A 57 -13.81 -1.55 9.70
CA ASP A 57 -14.91 -0.58 9.72
C ASP A 57 -16.10 -1.02 8.84
N VAL A 58 -16.17 -2.29 8.50
CA VAL A 58 -17.23 -2.98 7.76
C VAL A 58 -17.66 -4.25 8.50
N VAL A 59 -18.89 -4.69 8.24
CA VAL A 59 -19.44 -5.92 8.86
C VAL A 59 -18.98 -7.17 8.16
N ALA A 60 -18.88 -7.09 6.83
CA ALA A 60 -18.58 -8.23 5.98
C ALA A 60 -17.86 -7.78 4.71
N VAL A 61 -17.22 -8.75 4.09
CA VAL A 61 -16.68 -8.66 2.73
C VAL A 61 -17.66 -9.41 1.81
N PHE A 62 -17.94 -8.85 0.65
CA PHE A 62 -18.83 -9.45 -0.34
C PHE A 62 -18.10 -9.64 -1.65
N ASN A 63 -17.94 -10.88 -2.08
CA ASN A 63 -17.27 -11.24 -3.32
C ASN A 63 -18.32 -11.46 -4.41
N SER A 64 -18.26 -10.66 -5.49
CA SER A 64 -19.18 -10.74 -6.63
C SER A 64 -18.41 -10.83 -7.94
N THR A 65 -18.68 -11.90 -8.69
CA THR A 65 -18.16 -12.12 -10.06
C THR A 65 -19.14 -11.68 -11.14
N ARG A 66 -20.32 -11.16 -10.75
CA ARG A 66 -21.38 -10.73 -11.68
C ARG A 66 -21.58 -9.23 -11.61
N ALA A 67 -21.93 -8.64 -12.76
CA ALA A 67 -22.33 -7.24 -12.83
C ALA A 67 -23.55 -6.96 -11.93
N PRO A 68 -23.58 -5.83 -11.21
CA PRO A 68 -24.72 -5.48 -10.40
C PRO A 68 -25.90 -5.05 -11.28
N THR A 69 -27.10 -5.36 -10.82
CA THR A 69 -28.33 -4.91 -11.49
C THR A 69 -28.80 -3.60 -10.86
N ARG A 70 -28.99 -2.57 -11.66
CA ARG A 70 -29.52 -1.28 -11.20
C ARG A 70 -30.99 -1.40 -10.82
N ILE A 71 -31.34 -0.98 -9.60
CA ILE A 71 -32.73 -0.90 -9.09
C ILE A 71 -33.26 0.54 -9.25
N ALA A 72 -32.46 1.53 -8.84
CA ALA A 72 -32.85 2.92 -8.93
C ALA A 72 -31.64 3.82 -9.19
N ALA A 73 -31.82 4.86 -10.00
CA ALA A 73 -30.81 5.86 -10.28
C ALA A 73 -30.53 6.75 -9.06
N PRO A 74 -29.35 7.38 -8.97
CA PRO A 74 -29.05 8.32 -7.91
C PRO A 74 -29.99 9.53 -7.93
N GLY A 75 -30.29 10.08 -6.76
CA GLY A 75 -31.09 11.28 -6.62
C GLY A 75 -30.45 12.52 -7.28
N ARG A 76 -31.22 13.57 -7.52
CA ARG A 76 -30.78 14.79 -8.24
C ARG A 76 -29.48 15.41 -7.69
N VAL A 77 -29.32 15.46 -6.37
CA VAL A 77 -28.12 16.02 -5.71
C VAL A 77 -26.89 15.16 -6.00
N ALA A 78 -27.01 13.83 -5.83
CA ALA A 78 -25.93 12.90 -6.11
C ALA A 78 -25.56 12.90 -7.61
N ALA A 79 -26.55 12.97 -8.50
CA ALA A 79 -26.32 13.10 -9.94
C ALA A 79 -25.62 14.41 -10.32
N ALA A 80 -25.96 15.53 -9.66
CA ALA A 80 -25.28 16.81 -9.86
C ALA A 80 -23.82 16.74 -9.38
N ALA A 81 -23.57 16.21 -8.18
CA ALA A 81 -22.21 16.00 -7.68
C ALA A 81 -21.40 15.12 -8.62
N GLN A 82 -21.99 14.04 -9.14
CA GLN A 82 -21.31 13.14 -10.07
C GLN A 82 -20.95 13.83 -11.40
N ARG A 83 -21.80 14.74 -11.91
CA ARG A 83 -21.48 15.56 -13.10
C ARG A 83 -20.28 16.47 -12.85
N VAL A 84 -20.23 17.14 -11.69
CA VAL A 84 -19.08 18.00 -11.31
C VAL A 84 -17.80 17.17 -11.19
N ARG A 85 -17.86 16.01 -10.52
CA ARG A 85 -16.73 15.08 -10.40
C ARG A 85 -16.26 14.56 -11.75
N GLY A 86 -17.19 14.18 -12.63
CA GLY A 86 -16.90 13.75 -14.00
C GLY A 86 -16.27 14.85 -14.83
N GLY A 87 -16.76 16.08 -14.71
CA GLY A 87 -16.20 17.26 -15.35
C GLY A 87 -14.75 17.53 -14.94
N LEU A 88 -14.45 17.43 -13.64
CA LEU A 88 -13.07 17.57 -13.13
C LEU A 88 -12.15 16.49 -13.72
N ARG A 89 -12.58 15.21 -13.68
CA ARG A 89 -11.80 14.10 -14.27
C ARG A 89 -11.51 14.32 -15.75
N ALA A 90 -12.50 14.76 -16.52
CA ALA A 90 -12.35 15.07 -17.94
C ALA A 90 -11.37 16.24 -18.17
N ALA A 91 -11.46 17.30 -17.37
CA ALA A 91 -10.60 18.47 -17.48
C ALA A 91 -9.11 18.14 -17.20
N VAL A 92 -8.84 17.23 -16.24
CA VAL A 92 -7.47 16.85 -15.87
C VAL A 92 -6.91 15.69 -16.71
N ALA A 93 -7.69 15.06 -17.58
CA ALA A 93 -7.29 13.84 -18.30
C ALA A 93 -6.01 13.98 -19.13
N ARG A 94 -5.73 15.19 -19.64
CA ARG A 94 -4.55 15.50 -20.46
C ARG A 94 -3.33 15.97 -19.67
N LEU A 95 -3.44 16.10 -18.35
CA LEU A 95 -2.35 16.52 -17.48
C LEU A 95 -1.32 15.38 -17.28
N PRO A 96 -0.07 15.71 -16.87
CA PRO A 96 0.89 14.72 -16.41
C PRO A 96 0.30 13.80 -15.34
N ALA A 97 0.77 12.56 -15.27
CA ALA A 97 0.19 11.49 -14.44
C ALA A 97 -0.01 11.91 -12.98
N ASP A 98 0.97 12.60 -12.40
CA ASP A 98 0.92 13.08 -11.02
C ASP A 98 -0.19 14.11 -10.79
N ALA A 99 -0.26 15.12 -11.63
CA ALA A 99 -1.30 16.15 -11.52
C ALA A 99 -2.69 15.60 -11.84
N ARG A 100 -2.78 14.67 -12.82
CA ARG A 100 -4.01 13.97 -13.18
C ARG A 100 -4.58 13.14 -12.03
N GLY A 101 -3.69 12.52 -11.21
CA GLY A 101 -4.09 11.77 -10.01
C GLY A 101 -4.31 12.67 -8.80
N LEU A 102 -3.38 13.58 -8.51
CA LEU A 102 -3.36 14.33 -7.26
C LEU A 102 -4.43 15.45 -7.19
N LEU A 103 -4.74 16.14 -8.29
CA LEU A 103 -5.76 17.19 -8.29
C LEU A 103 -7.16 16.67 -7.92
N PRO A 104 -7.69 15.58 -8.53
CA PRO A 104 -8.94 14.98 -8.08
C PRO A 104 -8.88 14.47 -6.63
N ALA A 105 -7.74 13.93 -6.19
CA ALA A 105 -7.57 13.49 -4.81
C ALA A 105 -7.72 14.64 -3.82
N LEU A 106 -7.05 15.77 -4.04
CA LEU A 106 -7.10 16.96 -3.19
C LEU A 106 -8.49 17.63 -3.14
N VAL A 107 -9.24 17.60 -4.25
CA VAL A 107 -10.49 18.36 -4.41
C VAL A 107 -11.73 17.55 -4.05
N ILE A 108 -11.78 16.30 -4.51
CA ILE A 108 -12.97 15.44 -4.43
C ILE A 108 -12.69 14.07 -3.78
N GLY A 109 -11.49 13.84 -3.21
CA GLY A 109 -11.11 12.59 -2.57
C GLY A 109 -10.97 11.41 -3.54
N ASP A 110 -10.69 11.67 -4.81
CA ASP A 110 -10.60 10.64 -5.83
C ASP A 110 -9.15 10.26 -6.10
N THR A 111 -8.69 9.21 -5.46
CA THR A 111 -7.31 8.70 -5.54
C THR A 111 -7.09 7.67 -6.64
N GLY A 112 -8.14 7.25 -7.35
CA GLY A 112 -8.09 6.12 -8.29
C GLY A 112 -7.11 6.26 -9.45
N ASN A 113 -6.68 7.47 -9.79
CA ASN A 113 -5.70 7.74 -10.85
C ASN A 113 -4.33 8.22 -10.31
N THR A 114 -4.11 8.17 -8.99
CA THR A 114 -2.82 8.56 -8.42
C THR A 114 -1.79 7.45 -8.69
N PRO A 115 -0.62 7.78 -9.26
CA PRO A 115 0.43 6.78 -9.50
C PRO A 115 0.86 6.06 -8.22
N ALA A 116 1.12 4.76 -8.30
CA ALA A 116 1.47 3.95 -7.15
C ALA A 116 2.76 4.43 -6.46
N ASP A 117 3.78 4.78 -7.24
CA ASP A 117 5.05 5.34 -6.75
C ASP A 117 4.86 6.68 -6.03
N LEU A 118 3.94 7.54 -6.50
CA LEU A 118 3.60 8.78 -5.80
C LEU A 118 2.84 8.48 -4.50
N THR A 119 1.93 7.51 -4.52
CA THR A 119 1.19 7.10 -3.31
C THR A 119 2.15 6.60 -2.24
N GLU A 120 3.13 5.78 -2.60
CA GLU A 120 4.15 5.30 -1.67
C GLU A 120 5.07 6.42 -1.17
N ALA A 121 5.51 7.32 -2.06
CA ALA A 121 6.28 8.50 -1.65
C ALA A 121 5.50 9.38 -0.65
N MET A 122 4.22 9.61 -0.87
CA MET A 122 3.35 10.36 0.06
C MET A 122 3.17 9.62 1.38
N ARG A 123 3.13 8.29 1.36
CA ARG A 123 3.05 7.45 2.56
C ARG A 123 4.32 7.56 3.41
N ALA A 124 5.48 7.36 2.81
CA ALA A 124 6.78 7.45 3.48
C ALA A 124 7.05 8.82 4.10
N THR A 125 6.51 9.90 3.51
CA THR A 125 6.69 11.29 3.94
C THR A 125 5.55 11.83 4.81
N SER A 126 4.60 10.99 5.25
CA SER A 126 3.41 11.40 6.01
C SER A 126 2.54 12.46 5.31
N LEU A 127 2.56 12.51 3.97
CA LEU A 127 1.73 13.40 3.15
C LEU A 127 0.42 12.76 2.69
N THR A 128 0.15 11.50 3.03
CA THR A 128 -1.05 10.74 2.61
C THR A 128 -2.35 11.46 2.96
N HIS A 129 -2.37 12.23 4.06
CA HIS A 129 -3.55 13.02 4.45
C HIS A 129 -3.90 14.13 3.45
N LEU A 130 -3.01 14.50 2.52
CA LEU A 130 -3.28 15.43 1.42
C LEU A 130 -4.02 14.75 0.26
N SER A 131 -3.87 13.43 0.07
CA SER A 131 -4.64 12.68 -0.94
C SER A 131 -6.08 12.40 -0.53
N ALA A 132 -6.45 12.64 0.73
CA ALA A 132 -7.81 12.67 1.22
C ALA A 132 -8.29 14.12 1.40
N VAL A 133 -9.58 14.34 1.24
CA VAL A 133 -10.12 15.69 1.49
C VAL A 133 -10.05 15.98 2.99
N SER A 134 -9.30 17.03 3.33
CA SER A 134 -9.02 17.41 4.72
C SER A 134 -9.89 18.57 5.19
N GLY A 135 -9.99 18.76 6.52
CA GLY A 135 -10.65 19.93 7.10
C GLY A 135 -9.99 21.26 6.70
N SER A 136 -8.70 21.29 6.39
CA SER A 136 -8.00 22.46 5.87
C SER A 136 -8.52 22.84 4.46
N ASN A 137 -8.82 21.86 3.59
CA ASN A 137 -9.38 22.11 2.27
C ASN A 137 -10.73 22.83 2.37
N VAL A 138 -11.59 22.38 3.31
CA VAL A 138 -12.84 23.07 3.64
C VAL A 138 -12.58 24.54 4.01
N SER A 139 -11.59 24.79 4.88
CA SER A 139 -11.24 26.14 5.33
C SER A 139 -10.74 27.01 4.18
N PHE A 140 -9.94 26.48 3.26
CA PHE A 140 -9.45 27.24 2.10
C PHE A 140 -10.57 27.59 1.13
N VAL A 141 -11.48 26.67 0.86
CA VAL A 141 -12.65 26.91 0.00
C VAL A 141 -13.58 27.96 0.62
N LEU A 142 -13.84 27.87 1.94
CA LEU A 142 -14.63 28.86 2.67
C LEU A 142 -13.96 30.23 2.67
N ALA A 143 -12.65 30.30 2.90
CA ALA A 143 -11.90 31.57 2.87
C ALA A 143 -11.95 32.21 1.47
N ALA A 144 -11.78 31.41 0.41
CA ALA A 144 -11.90 31.88 -0.97
C ALA A 144 -13.32 32.39 -1.27
N ALA A 145 -14.37 31.65 -0.87
CA ALA A 145 -15.77 32.06 -1.06
C ALA A 145 -16.10 33.35 -0.31
N LEU A 146 -15.66 33.49 0.95
CA LEU A 146 -15.85 34.71 1.73
C LEU A 146 -15.03 35.88 1.17
N GLY A 147 -13.83 35.61 0.61
CA GLY A 147 -13.06 36.60 -0.14
C GLY A 147 -13.81 37.10 -1.37
N LEU A 148 -14.37 36.20 -2.17
CA LEU A 148 -15.24 36.55 -3.31
C LEU A 148 -16.47 37.33 -2.88
N CYS A 149 -17.13 36.97 -1.77
CA CYS A 149 -18.24 37.74 -1.21
C CYS A 149 -17.85 39.17 -0.82
N ARG A 150 -16.59 39.37 -0.37
CA ARG A 150 -16.08 40.71 -0.06
C ARG A 150 -15.85 41.52 -1.33
N LEU A 151 -15.24 40.91 -2.34
CA LEU A 151 -14.99 41.54 -3.64
C LEU A 151 -16.31 41.89 -4.36
N ALA A 152 -17.28 40.98 -4.31
CA ALA A 152 -18.64 41.20 -4.86
C ALA A 152 -19.53 42.05 -3.95
N GLN A 153 -18.98 42.64 -2.88
CA GLN A 153 -19.72 43.51 -1.93
C GLN A 153 -20.98 42.89 -1.34
N VAL A 154 -21.04 41.53 -1.21
CA VAL A 154 -22.17 40.83 -0.58
C VAL A 154 -22.40 41.37 0.83
N PRO A 155 -23.65 41.74 1.21
CA PRO A 155 -23.97 42.22 2.54
C PRO A 155 -23.48 41.27 3.64
N ARG A 156 -22.91 41.84 4.72
CA ARG A 156 -22.34 41.06 5.84
C ARG A 156 -23.32 40.03 6.40
N ARG A 157 -24.63 40.37 6.45
CA ARG A 157 -25.72 39.49 6.93
C ARG A 157 -25.93 38.25 6.06
N CYS A 158 -25.60 38.30 4.77
CA CYS A 158 -25.77 37.19 3.83
C CYS A 158 -24.54 36.24 3.80
N ARG A 159 -23.35 36.68 4.25
CA ARG A 159 -22.11 35.91 4.18
C ARG A 159 -22.17 34.59 4.94
N PRO A 160 -22.78 34.48 6.15
CA PRO A 160 -22.94 33.21 6.84
C PRO A 160 -23.77 32.19 6.06
N ALA A 161 -24.84 32.65 5.39
CA ALA A 161 -25.69 31.80 4.56
C ALA A 161 -24.91 31.27 3.33
N VAL A 162 -24.12 32.15 2.68
CA VAL A 162 -23.24 31.76 1.56
C VAL A 162 -22.19 30.74 2.06
N ALA A 163 -21.55 31.00 3.20
CA ALA A 163 -20.56 30.07 3.79
C ALA A 163 -21.18 28.70 4.08
N LEU A 164 -22.38 28.67 4.64
CA LEU A 164 -23.12 27.42 4.91
C LEU A 164 -23.47 26.68 3.61
N GLY A 165 -23.93 27.41 2.58
CA GLY A 165 -24.22 26.83 1.26
C GLY A 165 -22.97 26.24 0.58
N VAL A 166 -21.84 26.97 0.63
CA VAL A 166 -20.55 26.49 0.11
C VAL A 166 -20.07 25.25 0.89
N LEU A 167 -20.20 25.26 2.21
CA LEU A 167 -19.86 24.13 3.07
C LEU A 167 -20.68 22.89 2.71
N ALA A 168 -22.01 23.04 2.63
CA ALA A 168 -22.91 21.95 2.26
C ALA A 168 -22.60 21.41 0.85
N GLY A 169 -22.40 22.30 -0.12
CA GLY A 169 -22.02 21.94 -1.49
C GLY A 169 -20.67 21.18 -1.54
N PHE A 170 -19.69 21.64 -0.76
CA PHE A 170 -18.38 20.98 -0.71
C PHE A 170 -18.45 19.60 -0.05
N VAL A 171 -19.23 19.42 1.04
CA VAL A 171 -19.47 18.11 1.66
C VAL A 171 -20.09 17.12 0.67
N VAL A 172 -21.08 17.57 -0.11
CA VAL A 172 -21.71 16.75 -1.14
C VAL A 172 -20.71 16.40 -2.25
N LEU A 173 -19.89 17.35 -2.67
CA LEU A 173 -18.90 17.18 -3.74
C LEU A 173 -17.77 16.22 -3.34
N ALA A 174 -17.23 16.38 -2.13
CA ALA A 174 -16.17 15.55 -1.59
C ALA A 174 -16.67 14.16 -1.17
N ARG A 175 -17.97 13.92 -1.16
CA ARG A 175 -18.67 12.83 -0.46
C ARG A 175 -18.51 12.97 1.06
N PRO A 176 -19.38 12.39 1.88
CA PRO A 176 -19.33 12.53 3.34
C PRO A 176 -18.21 11.68 3.96
N GLU A 177 -16.95 12.01 3.65
CA GLU A 177 -15.81 11.40 4.34
C GLU A 177 -15.75 11.85 5.81
N PRO A 178 -15.26 11.00 6.74
CA PRO A 178 -15.24 11.30 8.19
C PRO A 178 -14.52 12.61 8.54
N SER A 179 -13.43 12.94 7.82
CA SER A 179 -12.67 14.17 7.99
C SER A 179 -13.44 15.45 7.58
N VAL A 180 -14.18 15.35 6.49
CA VAL A 180 -15.00 16.44 5.95
C VAL A 180 -16.23 16.69 6.83
N LEU A 181 -16.91 15.61 7.25
CA LEU A 181 -18.05 15.70 8.16
C LEU A 181 -17.66 16.33 9.49
N ARG A 182 -16.54 15.92 10.08
CA ARG A 182 -16.04 16.52 11.31
C ARG A 182 -15.75 18.02 11.14
N ALA A 183 -15.07 18.39 10.06
CA ALA A 183 -14.77 19.80 9.76
C ALA A 183 -16.05 20.61 9.55
N ALA A 184 -17.07 20.03 8.91
CA ALA A 184 -18.35 20.67 8.69
C ALA A 184 -19.09 20.90 10.04
N VAL A 185 -19.18 19.88 10.89
CA VAL A 185 -19.81 20.02 12.21
C VAL A 185 -19.07 21.02 13.08
N MET A 186 -17.72 20.98 13.11
CA MET A 186 -16.93 21.98 13.82
C MET A 186 -17.12 23.39 13.27
N GLY A 187 -17.23 23.52 11.95
CA GLY A 187 -17.51 24.80 11.27
C GLY A 187 -18.85 25.38 11.69
N VAL A 188 -19.90 24.57 11.73
CA VAL A 188 -21.23 24.97 12.20
C VAL A 188 -21.22 25.38 13.67
N VAL A 189 -20.60 24.57 14.54
CA VAL A 189 -20.46 24.88 15.97
C VAL A 189 -19.62 26.13 16.17
N GLY A 190 -18.54 26.31 15.38
CA GLY A 190 -17.71 27.52 15.40
C GLY A 190 -18.48 28.78 14.98
N LEU A 191 -19.29 28.71 13.93
CA LEU A 191 -20.17 29.81 13.50
C LEU A 191 -21.20 30.16 14.57
N ALA A 192 -21.80 29.15 15.22
CA ALA A 192 -22.71 29.36 16.35
C ALA A 192 -21.99 29.95 17.58
N GLY A 193 -20.75 29.54 17.87
CA GLY A 193 -19.92 30.05 18.96
C GLY A 193 -19.46 31.50 18.77
N LEU A 194 -19.23 31.92 17.52
CA LEU A 194 -18.89 33.31 17.19
C LEU A 194 -20.06 34.27 17.51
N SER A 195 -21.31 33.83 17.33
CA SER A 195 -22.51 34.58 17.72
C SER A 195 -22.66 34.68 19.25
N ALA A 196 -22.06 33.77 20.01
CA ALA A 196 -22.12 33.71 21.48
C ALA A 196 -20.89 34.33 22.20
N SER A 197 -20.00 35.04 21.50
CA SER A 197 -18.80 35.76 22.03
C SER A 197 -17.80 34.87 22.79
N ARG A 198 -17.79 33.55 22.60
CA ARG A 198 -16.90 32.61 23.29
C ARG A 198 -15.60 32.38 22.51
N ARG A 199 -14.53 33.07 22.88
CA ARG A 199 -13.19 33.01 22.26
C ARG A 199 -12.40 31.69 22.46
N ARG A 200 -12.86 30.75 23.30
CA ARG A 200 -12.15 29.47 23.63
C ARG A 200 -13.01 28.24 23.38
N ALA A 201 -13.64 28.14 22.22
CA ALA A 201 -14.57 27.06 21.90
C ALA A 201 -13.93 25.84 21.18
N GLY A 202 -12.60 25.81 20.98
CA GLY A 202 -11.95 24.79 20.16
C GLY A 202 -12.15 23.34 20.66
N ILE A 203 -11.77 23.04 21.90
CA ILE A 203 -11.95 21.68 22.48
C ILE A 203 -13.43 21.31 22.64
N PRO A 204 -14.30 22.17 23.22
CA PRO A 204 -15.72 21.89 23.25
C PRO A 204 -16.36 21.64 21.87
N ALA A 205 -15.95 22.41 20.86
CA ALA A 205 -16.44 22.20 19.49
C ALA A 205 -15.98 20.86 18.90
N LEU A 206 -14.74 20.46 19.16
CA LEU A 206 -14.24 19.16 18.75
C LEU A 206 -14.99 18.01 19.45
N SER A 207 -15.17 18.12 20.77
CA SER A 207 -15.90 17.11 21.57
C SER A 207 -17.36 16.98 21.11
N ALA A 208 -18.03 18.12 20.88
CA ALA A 208 -19.40 18.11 20.36
C ALA A 208 -19.48 17.47 18.96
N ALA A 209 -18.52 17.79 18.06
CA ALA A 209 -18.47 17.20 16.74
C ALA A 209 -18.26 15.67 16.79
N VAL A 210 -17.35 15.20 17.65
CA VAL A 210 -17.10 13.76 17.84
C VAL A 210 -18.35 13.06 18.36
N LEU A 211 -18.99 13.60 19.40
CA LEU A 211 -20.20 13.01 19.98
C LEU A 211 -21.34 12.95 18.96
N VAL A 212 -21.61 14.05 18.28
CA VAL A 212 -22.69 14.12 17.26
C VAL A 212 -22.44 13.10 16.15
N LEU A 213 -21.22 13.03 15.63
CA LEU A 213 -20.90 12.12 14.54
C LEU A 213 -20.98 10.65 14.96
N LEU A 214 -20.51 10.29 16.16
CA LEU A 214 -20.62 8.93 16.69
C LEU A 214 -22.07 8.53 17.01
N CYS A 215 -22.93 9.49 17.39
CA CYS A 215 -24.37 9.24 17.55
C CYS A 215 -25.08 9.03 16.20
N LEU A 216 -24.63 9.73 15.13
CA LEU A 216 -25.20 9.60 13.80
C LEU A 216 -24.72 8.36 13.05
N ASP A 217 -23.44 8.03 13.22
CA ASP A 217 -22.81 6.86 12.59
C ASP A 217 -21.81 6.20 13.58
N PRO A 218 -22.26 5.19 14.33
CA PRO A 218 -21.39 4.47 15.27
C PRO A 218 -20.18 3.77 14.63
N TRP A 219 -20.24 3.46 13.32
CA TRP A 219 -19.13 2.82 12.61
C TRP A 219 -17.89 3.71 12.51
N LEU A 220 -18.05 5.02 12.64
CA LEU A 220 -16.93 5.96 12.70
C LEU A 220 -15.97 5.65 13.87
N ALA A 221 -16.45 5.02 14.95
CA ALA A 221 -15.60 4.61 16.08
C ALA A 221 -14.50 3.60 15.67
N ARG A 222 -14.72 2.86 14.58
CA ARG A 222 -13.77 1.87 14.03
C ARG A 222 -12.94 2.43 12.87
N SER A 223 -13.19 3.66 12.43
CA SER A 223 -12.51 4.30 11.32
C SER A 223 -11.18 4.93 11.75
N TYR A 224 -10.07 4.39 11.24
CA TYR A 224 -8.74 5.01 11.43
C TYR A 224 -8.70 6.45 10.91
N GLY A 225 -9.36 6.75 9.80
CA GLY A 225 -9.45 8.09 9.24
C GLY A 225 -10.12 9.07 10.20
N PHE A 226 -11.17 8.66 10.90
CA PHE A 226 -11.83 9.46 11.94
C PHE A 226 -10.94 9.67 13.16
N ALA A 227 -10.28 8.61 13.64
CA ALA A 227 -9.34 8.67 14.76
C ALA A 227 -8.17 9.62 14.46
N LEU A 228 -7.48 9.44 13.33
CA LEU A 228 -6.35 10.30 12.91
C LEU A 228 -6.78 11.76 12.77
N SER A 229 -7.91 12.01 12.15
CA SER A 229 -8.43 13.37 11.96
C SER A 229 -8.78 14.05 13.29
N THR A 230 -9.35 13.30 14.24
CA THR A 230 -9.67 13.80 15.59
C THR A 230 -8.40 14.09 16.40
N LEU A 231 -7.46 13.13 16.40
CA LEU A 231 -6.18 13.27 17.11
C LEU A 231 -5.33 14.42 16.55
N ALA A 232 -5.25 14.56 15.22
CA ALA A 232 -4.55 15.69 14.61
C ALA A 232 -5.14 17.02 15.07
N THR A 233 -6.47 17.16 15.04
CA THR A 233 -7.13 18.40 15.49
C THR A 233 -6.92 18.66 16.98
N LEU A 234 -6.99 17.62 17.81
CA LEU A 234 -6.70 17.74 19.24
C LEU A 234 -5.26 18.18 19.47
N GLY A 235 -4.28 17.61 18.76
CA GLY A 235 -2.88 18.02 18.81
C GLY A 235 -2.68 19.49 18.45
N LEU A 236 -3.33 19.95 17.39
CA LEU A 236 -3.30 21.36 17.01
C LEU A 236 -3.85 22.29 18.09
N LEU A 237 -4.99 21.92 18.71
CA LEU A 237 -5.62 22.71 19.76
C LEU A 237 -4.79 22.77 21.04
N LEU A 238 -4.12 21.67 21.40
CA LEU A 238 -3.30 21.57 22.63
C LEU A 238 -1.91 22.18 22.47
N PHE A 239 -1.23 21.95 21.35
CA PHE A 239 0.20 22.15 21.24
C PHE A 239 0.62 23.22 20.22
N ALA A 240 -0.11 23.40 19.10
CA ALA A 240 0.40 24.20 17.99
C ALA A 240 0.76 25.64 18.40
N ARG A 241 -0.05 26.30 19.23
CA ARG A 241 0.21 27.65 19.69
C ARG A 241 1.42 27.71 20.63
N SER A 242 1.42 26.89 21.68
CA SER A 242 2.48 26.94 22.70
C SER A 242 3.84 26.52 22.13
N TRP A 243 3.86 25.54 21.26
CA TRP A 243 5.09 25.12 20.57
C TRP A 243 5.52 26.14 19.53
N GLY A 244 4.58 26.72 18.78
CA GLY A 244 4.87 27.76 17.80
C GLY A 244 5.52 28.99 18.45
N GLU A 245 5.01 29.45 19.59
CA GLU A 245 5.58 30.55 20.35
C GLU A 245 6.98 30.21 20.94
N ARG A 246 7.19 28.94 21.38
CA ARG A 246 8.50 28.49 21.87
C ARG A 246 9.52 28.37 20.75
N ILE A 247 9.19 27.74 19.64
CA ILE A 247 10.07 27.57 18.48
C ILE A 247 10.38 28.94 17.88
N GLY A 248 9.36 29.80 17.74
CA GLY A 248 9.52 31.16 17.20
C GLY A 248 10.47 32.04 17.98
N ARG A 249 10.59 31.85 19.31
CA ARG A 249 11.57 32.58 20.14
C ARG A 249 13.04 32.20 19.87
N TRP A 250 13.26 31.04 19.23
CA TRP A 250 14.62 30.60 18.88
C TRP A 250 15.03 31.07 17.48
N LEU A 251 14.07 31.60 16.72
CA LEU A 251 14.29 32.09 15.38
C LEU A 251 14.43 33.60 15.35
N PRO A 252 15.18 34.16 14.40
CA PRO A 252 15.21 35.61 14.17
C PRO A 252 13.78 36.15 14.01
N ALA A 253 13.52 37.38 14.47
CA ALA A 253 12.18 37.98 14.45
C ALA A 253 11.47 37.91 13.09
N ARG A 254 12.22 38.05 11.99
CA ARG A 254 11.71 37.93 10.62
C ARG A 254 11.19 36.51 10.25
N LEU A 255 11.69 35.49 10.96
CA LEU A 255 11.36 34.06 10.72
C LEU A 255 10.52 33.48 11.85
N SER A 256 10.08 34.26 12.83
CA SER A 256 9.28 33.76 13.97
C SER A 256 7.99 33.08 13.58
N TRP A 257 7.41 33.43 12.42
CA TRP A 257 6.24 32.78 11.86
C TRP A 257 6.48 31.30 11.50
N LEU A 258 7.73 30.90 11.17
CA LEU A 258 8.11 29.51 10.95
C LEU A 258 7.91 28.67 12.20
N GLY A 259 7.97 29.25 13.38
CA GLY A 259 7.69 28.55 14.63
C GLY A 259 6.29 27.91 14.62
N THR A 260 5.28 28.67 14.22
CA THR A 260 3.91 28.14 14.07
C THR A 260 3.80 27.18 12.90
N ALA A 261 4.45 27.47 11.78
CA ALA A 261 4.43 26.62 10.60
C ALA A 261 5.02 25.22 10.86
N ILE A 262 6.06 25.13 11.69
CA ILE A 262 6.68 23.86 12.14
C ILE A 262 5.82 23.19 13.22
N ALA A 263 5.27 23.95 14.15
CA ALA A 263 4.51 23.39 15.28
C ALA A 263 3.22 22.67 14.83
N ILE A 264 2.59 23.13 13.75
CA ILE A 264 1.37 22.53 13.20
C ILE A 264 1.60 21.07 12.78
N PRO A 265 2.47 20.75 11.81
CA PRO A 265 2.69 19.36 11.41
C PRO A 265 3.32 18.53 12.54
N LEU A 266 4.18 19.12 13.37
CA LEU A 266 4.78 18.42 14.51
C LEU A 266 3.71 17.99 15.53
N ALA A 267 2.78 18.87 15.90
CA ALA A 267 1.68 18.54 16.82
C ALA A 267 0.76 17.45 16.27
N ALA A 268 0.44 17.52 14.99
CA ALA A 268 -0.32 16.48 14.32
C ALA A 268 0.43 15.14 14.28
N GLN A 269 1.70 15.14 13.92
CA GLN A 269 2.53 13.92 13.83
C GLN A 269 2.70 13.26 15.20
N VAL A 270 2.94 14.02 16.26
CA VAL A 270 3.07 13.49 17.62
C VAL A 270 1.79 12.81 18.09
N MET A 271 0.63 13.39 17.83
CA MET A 271 -0.66 12.83 18.23
C MET A 271 -1.10 11.65 17.36
N CYS A 272 -0.81 11.68 16.07
CA CYS A 272 -1.18 10.62 15.14
C CYS A 272 -0.16 9.47 15.08
N GLY A 273 1.08 9.71 15.53
CA GLY A 273 2.19 8.76 15.43
C GLY A 273 1.85 7.33 15.86
N PRO A 274 1.27 7.10 17.05
CA PRO A 274 0.91 5.76 17.50
C PRO A 274 -0.06 5.03 16.56
N VAL A 275 -1.05 5.74 16.02
CA VAL A 275 -2.03 5.16 15.07
C VAL A 275 -1.38 4.92 13.70
N ILE A 276 -0.48 5.81 13.26
CA ILE A 276 0.25 5.65 12.00
C ILE A 276 1.17 4.42 12.09
N VAL A 277 1.87 4.24 13.20
CA VAL A 277 2.72 3.05 13.42
C VAL A 277 1.92 1.76 13.40
N LEU A 278 0.71 1.76 13.99
CA LEU A 278 -0.20 0.61 13.93
C LEU A 278 -0.52 0.21 12.49
N LEU A 279 -0.60 1.19 11.56
CA LEU A 279 -0.98 0.98 10.16
C LEU A 279 0.20 0.76 9.22
N GLN A 280 1.39 1.32 9.53
CA GLN A 280 2.50 1.40 8.59
C GLN A 280 3.80 0.79 9.11
N GLY A 281 3.91 0.50 10.41
CA GLY A 281 5.13 -0.06 11.02
C GLY A 281 6.35 0.86 10.88
N SER A 282 6.18 2.18 10.74
CA SER A 282 7.28 3.12 10.58
C SER A 282 6.94 4.53 11.11
N VAL A 283 7.97 5.29 11.49
CA VAL A 283 7.87 6.70 11.90
C VAL A 283 8.60 7.55 10.88
N SER A 284 7.90 8.49 10.24
CA SER A 284 8.52 9.41 9.28
C SER A 284 9.28 10.53 10.01
N LEU A 285 10.58 10.58 9.86
CA LEU A 285 11.43 11.67 10.38
C LEU A 285 11.37 12.90 9.48
N ILE A 286 11.26 12.69 8.17
CA ILE A 286 11.20 13.78 7.18
C ILE A 286 9.79 14.41 7.09
N GLY A 287 8.79 13.80 7.71
CA GLY A 287 7.37 14.17 7.56
C GLY A 287 7.08 15.63 7.89
N VAL A 288 7.67 16.18 8.96
CA VAL A 288 7.48 17.60 9.33
C VAL A 288 8.03 18.54 8.25
N ALA A 289 9.24 18.26 7.75
CA ALA A 289 9.87 19.07 6.70
C ALA A 289 9.10 18.96 5.36
N ALA A 290 8.68 17.75 4.99
CA ALA A 290 7.88 17.52 3.80
C ALA A 290 6.53 18.26 3.84
N ASN A 291 5.85 18.20 4.99
CA ASN A 291 4.60 18.94 5.22
C ASN A 291 4.79 20.46 5.15
N LEU A 292 5.86 20.98 5.75
CA LEU A 292 6.20 22.40 5.70
C LEU A 292 6.46 22.86 4.24
N ALA A 293 7.18 22.07 3.47
CA ALA A 293 7.50 22.36 2.08
C ALA A 293 6.26 22.25 1.15
N ALA A 294 5.36 21.30 1.39
CA ALA A 294 4.13 21.10 0.61
C ALA A 294 3.03 22.13 0.96
N ALA A 295 2.99 22.62 2.20
CA ALA A 295 1.91 23.47 2.71
C ALA A 295 1.56 24.70 1.85
N PRO A 296 2.53 25.45 1.27
CA PRO A 296 2.22 26.62 0.43
C PRO A 296 1.43 26.27 -0.85
N PHE A 297 1.57 25.04 -1.34
CA PHE A 297 0.97 24.61 -2.60
C PHE A 297 -0.43 24.01 -2.43
N VAL A 298 -0.82 23.61 -1.21
CA VAL A 298 -2.13 22.99 -0.95
C VAL A 298 -3.31 23.96 -1.18
N PRO A 299 -3.30 25.22 -0.65
CA PRO A 299 -4.39 26.16 -0.86
C PRO A 299 -4.63 26.47 -2.36
N PRO A 300 -3.62 26.84 -3.16
CA PRO A 300 -3.86 27.12 -4.58
C PRO A 300 -4.28 25.87 -5.36
N ALA A 301 -3.73 24.69 -5.08
CA ALA A 301 -4.18 23.45 -5.71
C ALA A 301 -5.66 23.16 -5.42
N THR A 302 -6.09 23.30 -4.17
CA THR A 302 -7.47 23.06 -3.75
C THR A 302 -8.44 24.09 -4.36
N VAL A 303 -8.14 25.39 -4.25
CA VAL A 303 -9.04 26.45 -4.72
C VAL A 303 -9.16 26.43 -6.24
N LEU A 304 -8.03 26.34 -6.96
CA LEU A 304 -8.05 26.24 -8.42
C LEU A 304 -8.71 24.94 -8.88
N GLY A 305 -8.46 23.83 -8.20
CA GLY A 305 -9.10 22.55 -8.53
C GLY A 305 -10.62 22.58 -8.35
N VAL A 306 -11.15 23.24 -7.30
CA VAL A 306 -12.59 23.48 -7.15
C VAL A 306 -13.12 24.37 -8.26
N ALA A 307 -12.38 25.43 -8.63
CA ALA A 307 -12.74 26.30 -9.74
C ALA A 307 -12.79 25.53 -11.07
N VAL A 308 -11.82 24.65 -11.34
CA VAL A 308 -11.83 23.73 -12.51
C VAL A 308 -13.09 22.86 -12.50
N ALA A 309 -13.42 22.26 -11.35
CA ALA A 309 -14.59 21.38 -11.22
C ALA A 309 -15.91 22.10 -11.52
N LEU A 310 -16.05 23.34 -11.06
CA LEU A 310 -17.23 24.16 -11.31
C LEU A 310 -17.27 24.69 -12.75
N LEU A 311 -16.14 25.15 -13.27
CA LEU A 311 -16.01 25.67 -14.63
C LEU A 311 -16.27 24.58 -15.68
N ALA A 312 -15.95 23.33 -15.37
CA ALA A 312 -16.22 22.19 -16.25
C ALA A 312 -17.71 21.97 -16.54
N LEU A 313 -18.62 22.52 -15.71
CA LEU A 313 -20.07 22.52 -15.96
C LEU A 313 -20.47 23.52 -17.04
N LEU A 314 -19.67 24.55 -17.23
CA LEU A 314 -19.97 25.67 -18.17
C LEU A 314 -19.19 25.49 -19.48
N SER A 315 -17.91 25.15 -19.40
CA SER A 315 -17.04 24.98 -20.55
C SER A 315 -15.89 24.00 -20.26
N SER A 316 -15.84 22.90 -20.98
CA SER A 316 -14.76 21.92 -20.90
C SER A 316 -13.41 22.49 -21.37
N ALA A 317 -13.42 23.40 -22.34
CA ALA A 317 -12.22 24.05 -22.86
C ALA A 317 -11.58 24.97 -21.81
N LEU A 318 -12.35 25.85 -21.19
CA LEU A 318 -11.87 26.76 -20.15
C LEU A 318 -11.43 25.98 -18.89
N ALA A 319 -12.19 24.95 -18.52
CA ALA A 319 -11.80 24.07 -17.42
C ALA A 319 -10.46 23.37 -17.70
N GLY A 320 -10.24 22.89 -18.93
CA GLY A 320 -8.98 22.30 -19.35
C GLY A 320 -7.80 23.28 -19.26
N TRP A 321 -7.99 24.51 -19.69
CA TRP A 321 -6.99 25.57 -19.55
C TRP A 321 -6.65 25.86 -18.08
N LEU A 322 -7.67 26.05 -17.26
CA LEU A 322 -7.48 26.31 -15.83
C LEU A 322 -6.84 25.11 -15.10
N ALA A 323 -7.10 23.88 -15.59
CA ALA A 323 -6.49 22.66 -15.05
C ALA A 323 -4.96 22.66 -15.18
N TRP A 324 -4.41 23.20 -16.28
CA TRP A 324 -2.96 23.36 -16.44
C TRP A 324 -2.36 24.31 -15.40
N VAL A 325 -3.07 25.39 -15.07
CA VAL A 325 -2.65 26.30 -13.99
C VAL A 325 -2.70 25.59 -12.64
N ALA A 326 -3.78 24.86 -12.37
CA ALA A 326 -3.94 24.08 -11.14
C ALA A 326 -2.94 22.90 -11.04
N ALA A 327 -2.43 22.42 -12.17
CA ALA A 327 -1.42 21.37 -12.20
C ALA A 327 -0.09 21.80 -11.56
N VAL A 328 0.29 23.09 -11.67
CA VAL A 328 1.58 23.58 -11.16
C VAL A 328 1.73 23.32 -9.65
N PRO A 329 0.83 23.77 -8.77
CA PRO A 329 0.94 23.48 -7.34
C PRO A 329 0.78 21.98 -7.03
N ALA A 330 -0.02 21.22 -7.80
CA ALA A 330 -0.14 19.79 -7.60
C ALA A 330 1.18 19.03 -7.93
N LEU A 331 1.85 19.40 -9.03
CA LEU A 331 3.17 18.86 -9.39
C LEU A 331 4.24 19.25 -8.36
N ALA A 332 4.17 20.46 -7.79
CA ALA A 332 5.07 20.88 -6.72
C ALA A 332 4.91 19.99 -5.46
N ILE A 333 3.66 19.65 -5.08
CA ILE A 333 3.40 18.71 -3.98
C ILE A 333 3.96 17.32 -4.32
N ALA A 334 3.73 16.80 -5.53
CA ALA A 334 4.25 15.51 -5.96
C ALA A 334 5.80 15.49 -5.96
N TYR A 335 6.44 16.56 -6.43
CA TYR A 335 7.88 16.71 -6.38
C TYR A 335 8.43 16.69 -4.94
N VAL A 336 7.80 17.46 -4.03
CA VAL A 336 8.18 17.48 -2.61
C VAL A 336 8.06 16.08 -2.02
N ALA A 337 6.98 15.35 -2.30
CA ALA A 337 6.78 13.99 -1.81
C ALA A 337 7.89 13.05 -2.26
N ARG A 338 8.23 13.04 -3.56
CA ARG A 338 9.31 12.19 -4.09
C ARG A 338 10.69 12.60 -3.59
N ALA A 339 10.99 13.90 -3.58
CA ALA A 339 12.28 14.40 -3.11
C ALA A 339 12.50 14.09 -1.62
N ALA A 340 11.46 14.24 -0.80
CA ALA A 340 11.52 13.90 0.62
C ALA A 340 11.60 12.38 0.84
N ALA A 341 10.91 11.56 0.04
CA ALA A 341 11.00 10.10 0.11
C ALA A 341 12.37 9.55 -0.29
N ALA A 342 13.10 10.27 -1.16
CA ALA A 342 14.45 9.91 -1.58
C ALA A 342 15.54 10.22 -0.51
N VAL A 343 15.20 10.93 0.57
CA VAL A 343 16.17 11.26 1.64
C VAL A 343 16.52 9.99 2.41
N PRO A 344 17.79 9.57 2.48
CA PRO A 344 18.21 8.42 3.26
C PRO A 344 17.78 8.56 4.72
N MET A 345 17.29 7.49 5.33
CA MET A 345 16.76 7.46 6.71
C MET A 345 15.60 8.46 6.96
N GLY A 346 14.90 8.88 5.93
CA GLY A 346 13.71 9.75 6.05
C GLY A 346 12.55 9.12 6.83
N SER A 347 12.54 7.80 6.96
CA SER A 347 11.62 7.03 7.82
C SER A 347 12.40 6.03 8.67
N LEU A 348 11.97 5.86 9.92
CA LEU A 348 12.54 4.91 10.85
C LEU A 348 11.60 3.70 10.95
N PRO A 349 12.06 2.47 10.66
CA PRO A 349 11.28 1.26 10.93
C PRO A 349 10.93 1.21 12.42
N TRP A 350 9.70 0.88 12.74
CA TRP A 350 9.20 0.76 14.11
C TRP A 350 8.38 -0.52 14.22
N PRO A 351 8.46 -1.25 15.34
CA PRO A 351 7.64 -2.44 15.51
C PRO A 351 6.17 -2.15 15.22
N GLY A 352 5.58 -2.93 14.32
CA GLY A 352 4.17 -2.78 13.93
C GLY A 352 3.21 -3.32 15.01
N GLY A 353 1.90 -3.22 14.74
CA GLY A 353 0.86 -3.76 15.60
C GLY A 353 0.68 -3.01 16.92
N ALA A 354 -0.14 -3.59 17.83
CA ALA A 354 -0.54 -2.95 19.08
C ALA A 354 0.64 -2.69 20.04
N GLY A 355 1.64 -3.58 20.06
CA GLY A 355 2.83 -3.42 20.90
C GLY A 355 3.67 -2.21 20.51
N GLY A 356 3.94 -2.04 19.22
CA GLY A 356 4.68 -0.88 18.71
C GLY A 356 3.92 0.44 18.89
N ALA A 357 2.61 0.43 18.70
CA ALA A 357 1.78 1.60 18.98
C ALA A 357 1.79 1.98 20.46
N LEU A 358 1.72 1.00 21.36
CA LEU A 358 1.76 1.22 22.81
C LEU A 358 3.13 1.78 23.23
N THR A 359 4.24 1.20 22.77
CA THR A 359 5.59 1.67 23.09
C THR A 359 5.81 3.09 22.60
N LEU A 360 5.36 3.43 21.37
CA LEU A 360 5.44 4.81 20.87
C LEU A 360 4.55 5.77 21.68
N THR A 361 3.36 5.32 22.10
CA THR A 361 2.48 6.12 22.95
C THR A 361 3.15 6.44 24.29
N VAL A 362 3.70 5.44 24.97
CA VAL A 362 4.41 5.61 26.25
C VAL A 362 5.59 6.57 26.09
N LEU A 363 6.40 6.37 25.04
CA LEU A 363 7.52 7.24 24.74
C LEU A 363 7.06 8.69 24.48
N THR A 364 6.00 8.87 23.69
CA THR A 364 5.43 10.19 23.39
C THR A 364 4.95 10.88 24.66
N VAL A 365 4.19 10.19 25.51
CA VAL A 365 3.69 10.73 26.77
C VAL A 365 4.86 11.07 27.71
N ALA A 366 5.85 10.20 27.83
CA ALA A 366 7.03 10.45 28.63
C ALA A 366 7.80 11.71 28.16
N LEU A 367 7.96 11.86 26.83
CA LEU A 367 8.60 13.07 26.26
C LEU A 367 7.75 14.32 26.47
N LEU A 368 6.44 14.26 26.41
CA LEU A 368 5.57 15.40 26.68
C LEU A 368 5.60 15.83 28.15
N LEU A 369 5.66 14.89 29.08
CA LEU A 369 5.69 15.16 30.53
C LEU A 369 7.08 15.53 31.05
N CYS A 370 8.10 14.80 30.60
CA CYS A 370 9.46 14.91 31.13
C CYS A 370 10.43 15.69 30.21
N GLY A 371 10.02 15.99 28.97
CA GLY A 371 10.91 16.58 27.96
C GLY A 371 11.54 17.94 28.36
N HIS A 372 10.83 18.71 29.18
CA HIS A 372 11.40 19.96 29.72
C HIS A 372 12.55 19.71 30.70
N ARG A 373 12.43 18.65 31.54
CA ARG A 373 13.50 18.24 32.47
C ARG A 373 14.67 17.64 31.69
N LEU A 374 14.37 16.80 30.74
CA LEU A 374 15.37 16.21 29.85
C LEU A 374 16.13 17.29 29.07
N ALA A 375 15.45 18.27 28.52
CA ALA A 375 16.09 19.41 27.84
C ALA A 375 16.92 20.30 28.78
N ALA A 376 16.55 20.41 30.04
CA ALA A 376 17.35 21.10 31.04
C ALA A 376 18.63 20.30 31.37
N GLU A 377 18.50 18.98 31.56
CA GLU A 377 19.63 18.09 31.83
C GLU A 377 20.61 18.01 30.65
N VAL A 378 20.11 17.91 29.41
CA VAL A 378 20.95 17.99 28.20
C VAL A 378 21.72 19.28 28.12
N ARG A 379 21.12 20.42 28.53
CA ARG A 379 21.79 21.71 28.54
C ARG A 379 22.81 21.83 29.67
N SER A 380 22.53 21.25 30.84
CA SER A 380 23.44 21.29 31.99
C SER A 380 24.66 20.37 31.83
N ARG A 381 24.50 19.25 31.06
CA ARG A 381 25.55 18.23 30.88
C ARG A 381 25.74 17.83 29.40
N PRO A 382 26.03 18.78 28.51
CA PRO A 382 26.05 18.50 27.06
C PRO A 382 27.08 17.43 26.68
N TYR A 383 28.26 17.44 27.34
CA TYR A 383 29.29 16.43 27.05
C TYR A 383 28.92 15.04 27.54
N ALA A 384 28.30 14.91 28.71
CA ALA A 384 27.85 13.62 29.23
C ALA A 384 26.75 13.00 28.33
N VAL A 385 25.82 13.82 27.86
CA VAL A 385 24.76 13.39 26.93
C VAL A 385 25.36 13.03 25.57
N ALA A 386 26.31 13.78 25.06
CA ALA A 386 27.03 13.46 23.83
C ALA A 386 27.81 12.14 23.96
N CYS A 387 28.54 11.94 25.07
CA CYS A 387 29.22 10.67 25.34
C CYS A 387 28.24 9.48 25.43
N LEU A 388 27.11 9.65 26.13
CA LEU A 388 26.10 8.62 26.24
C LEU A 388 25.48 8.30 24.84
N ALA A 389 25.20 9.32 24.04
CA ALA A 389 24.69 9.13 22.67
C ALA A 389 25.71 8.39 21.79
N VAL A 390 26.99 8.72 21.87
CA VAL A 390 28.07 8.04 21.15
C VAL A 390 28.21 6.60 21.64
N LEU A 391 28.15 6.34 22.95
CA LEU A 391 28.17 4.98 23.49
C LEU A 391 26.97 4.15 23.06
N LEU A 392 25.77 4.72 23.06
CA LEU A 392 24.56 4.05 22.58
C LEU A 392 24.64 3.78 21.07
N LEU A 393 25.14 4.71 20.27
CA LEU A 393 25.38 4.52 18.85
C LEU A 393 26.45 3.44 18.60
N ALA A 394 27.53 3.45 19.37
CA ALA A 394 28.58 2.44 19.29
C ALA A 394 28.08 1.05 19.72
N ALA A 395 27.26 0.97 20.77
CA ALA A 395 26.63 -0.28 21.22
C ALA A 395 25.58 -0.81 20.24
N ALA A 396 24.87 0.11 19.56
CA ALA A 396 23.91 -0.24 18.50
C ALA A 396 24.58 -0.47 17.13
N TRP A 397 25.88 -0.13 17.00
CA TRP A 397 26.61 -0.34 15.76
C TRP A 397 26.82 -1.85 15.55
N PRO A 398 26.38 -2.41 14.43
CA PRO A 398 26.58 -3.84 14.18
C PRO A 398 28.08 -4.15 14.16
N THR A 399 28.56 -4.96 15.11
CA THR A 399 29.96 -5.35 15.27
C THR A 399 30.47 -6.23 14.12
N THR A 400 29.57 -6.84 13.36
CA THR A 400 29.85 -7.52 12.10
C THR A 400 29.15 -6.76 10.97
N PRO A 401 29.89 -6.37 9.89
CA PRO A 401 29.24 -5.81 8.73
C PRO A 401 28.27 -6.86 8.17
N PHE A 402 26.97 -6.58 8.24
CA PHE A 402 25.97 -7.44 7.61
C PHE A 402 26.13 -7.29 6.10
N VAL A 403 26.94 -8.20 5.52
CA VAL A 403 27.15 -8.24 4.06
C VAL A 403 26.00 -9.00 3.44
N TRP A 404 25.12 -8.29 2.76
CA TRP A 404 24.05 -8.87 1.98
C TRP A 404 24.24 -8.57 0.50
N PRO A 405 24.10 -9.54 -0.39
CA PRO A 405 23.93 -10.98 -0.12
C PRO A 405 25.22 -11.63 0.43
N PRO A 406 25.11 -12.81 1.09
CA PRO A 406 26.30 -13.54 1.54
C PRO A 406 27.15 -13.95 0.34
N LYS A 407 28.47 -13.98 0.51
CA LYS A 407 29.38 -14.39 -0.56
C LYS A 407 29.05 -15.81 -1.05
N GLY A 408 29.01 -16.01 -2.35
CA GLY A 408 28.74 -17.33 -2.94
C GLY A 408 27.29 -17.80 -2.83
N TRP A 409 26.33 -16.88 -2.67
CA TRP A 409 24.91 -17.22 -2.74
C TRP A 409 24.55 -17.83 -4.11
N ARG A 410 23.63 -18.77 -4.12
CA ARG A 410 23.17 -19.52 -5.29
C ARG A 410 21.70 -19.24 -5.59
N LEU A 411 20.86 -19.22 -4.56
CA LEU A 411 19.44 -18.96 -4.64
C LEU A 411 19.08 -17.90 -3.59
N VAL A 412 18.22 -16.96 -3.97
CA VAL A 412 17.55 -16.04 -3.04
C VAL A 412 16.05 -16.12 -3.26
N ALA A 413 15.31 -16.40 -2.20
CA ALA A 413 13.88 -16.14 -2.16
C ALA A 413 13.67 -14.71 -1.64
N CYS A 414 13.23 -13.80 -2.52
CA CYS A 414 12.91 -12.43 -2.18
C CYS A 414 11.60 -12.37 -1.38
N ASP A 415 11.57 -11.55 -0.34
CA ASP A 415 10.32 -11.21 0.35
C ASP A 415 9.53 -10.23 -0.53
N VAL A 416 8.70 -10.79 -1.41
CA VAL A 416 7.82 -10.04 -2.32
C VAL A 416 6.41 -9.87 -1.78
N GLY A 417 6.19 -10.21 -0.50
CA GLY A 417 4.86 -10.32 0.09
C GLY A 417 4.21 -11.66 -0.29
N GLN A 418 2.87 -11.65 -0.47
CA GLN A 418 2.18 -12.85 -0.95
C GLN A 418 2.50 -13.07 -2.42
N GLY A 419 3.27 -14.12 -2.74
CA GLY A 419 3.71 -14.42 -4.09
C GLY A 419 5.11 -15.01 -4.14
N ASP A 420 5.61 -15.29 -5.33
CA ASP A 420 6.94 -15.81 -5.57
C ASP A 420 7.86 -14.79 -6.26
N GLY A 421 9.10 -14.75 -5.82
CA GLY A 421 10.18 -14.02 -6.45
C GLY A 421 11.52 -14.69 -6.09
N LEU A 422 12.01 -15.55 -6.97
CA LEU A 422 13.20 -16.37 -6.71
C LEU A 422 14.30 -15.95 -7.67
N VAL A 423 15.52 -15.83 -7.18
CA VAL A 423 16.67 -15.36 -7.94
C VAL A 423 17.79 -16.39 -7.86
N LEU A 424 18.19 -16.94 -9.00
CA LEU A 424 19.25 -17.92 -9.16
C LEU A 424 20.49 -17.23 -9.74
N ALA A 425 21.62 -17.24 -9.05
CA ALA A 425 22.85 -16.63 -9.50
C ALA A 425 23.45 -17.39 -10.70
N THR A 426 23.75 -16.70 -11.79
CA THR A 426 24.47 -17.28 -12.94
C THR A 426 25.90 -16.79 -13.04
N ALA A 427 26.14 -15.54 -12.67
CA ALA A 427 27.44 -14.89 -12.57
C ALA A 427 27.34 -13.64 -11.68
N PRO A 428 28.45 -12.98 -11.31
CA PRO A 428 28.38 -11.69 -10.62
C PRO A 428 27.56 -10.67 -11.41
N GLY A 429 26.51 -10.13 -10.78
CA GLY A 429 25.57 -9.18 -11.39
C GLY A 429 24.56 -9.80 -12.37
N ARG A 430 24.55 -11.13 -12.54
CA ARG A 430 23.65 -11.84 -13.47
C ARG A 430 22.86 -12.93 -12.75
N ALA A 431 21.62 -13.10 -13.17
CA ALA A 431 20.73 -14.09 -12.56
C ALA A 431 19.64 -14.58 -13.52
N VAL A 432 19.05 -15.72 -13.18
CA VAL A 432 17.71 -16.11 -13.62
C VAL A 432 16.72 -15.72 -12.53
N VAL A 433 15.62 -15.10 -12.91
CA VAL A 433 14.52 -14.76 -12.02
C VAL A 433 13.36 -15.70 -12.28
N VAL A 434 12.83 -16.34 -11.26
CA VAL A 434 11.63 -17.18 -11.34
C VAL A 434 10.52 -16.50 -10.55
N ASP A 435 9.50 -16.06 -11.26
CA ASP A 435 8.42 -15.21 -10.82
C ASP A 435 8.86 -13.82 -10.31
N ALA A 436 7.94 -12.89 -10.29
CA ALA A 436 8.25 -11.49 -10.02
C ALA A 436 7.45 -10.89 -8.84
N GLY A 437 6.60 -11.70 -8.19
CA GLY A 437 5.72 -11.22 -7.13
C GLY A 437 4.61 -10.28 -7.63
N PRO A 438 3.81 -9.73 -6.71
CA PRO A 438 2.69 -8.85 -7.05
C PRO A 438 3.10 -7.38 -7.25
N ASP A 439 4.24 -6.94 -6.70
CA ASP A 439 4.64 -5.52 -6.68
C ASP A 439 5.98 -5.30 -7.39
N PRO A 440 5.97 -4.50 -8.49
CA PRO A 440 7.19 -4.15 -9.22
C PRO A 440 8.27 -3.47 -8.37
N ALA A 441 7.90 -2.68 -7.35
CA ALA A 441 8.88 -1.96 -6.54
C ALA A 441 9.61 -2.91 -5.58
N VAL A 442 8.92 -3.93 -5.08
CA VAL A 442 9.48 -4.88 -4.11
C VAL A 442 10.52 -5.79 -4.76
N ILE A 443 10.18 -6.38 -5.92
CA ILE A 443 11.14 -7.22 -6.67
C ILE A 443 12.31 -6.40 -7.21
N ASP A 444 12.07 -5.18 -7.71
CA ASP A 444 13.14 -4.25 -8.13
C ASP A 444 14.10 -3.95 -6.98
N GLY A 445 13.57 -3.70 -5.77
CA GLY A 445 14.35 -3.49 -4.56
C GLY A 445 15.20 -4.71 -4.20
N CYS A 446 14.65 -5.92 -4.27
CA CYS A 446 15.39 -7.16 -4.01
C CYS A 446 16.53 -7.34 -5.02
N LEU A 447 16.25 -7.26 -6.32
CA LEU A 447 17.25 -7.40 -7.38
C LEU A 447 18.36 -6.33 -7.29
N SER A 448 18.01 -5.11 -6.89
CA SER A 448 18.97 -4.02 -6.67
C SER A 448 19.89 -4.31 -5.49
N ARG A 449 19.34 -4.83 -4.38
CA ARG A 449 20.14 -5.25 -3.22
C ARG A 449 21.09 -6.41 -3.53
N LEU A 450 20.70 -7.29 -4.45
CA LEU A 450 21.53 -8.38 -4.96
C LEU A 450 22.57 -7.93 -5.98
N GLY A 451 22.52 -6.67 -6.41
CA GLY A 451 23.41 -6.12 -7.43
C GLY A 451 23.16 -6.67 -8.83
N ILE A 452 21.93 -7.15 -9.13
CA ILE A 452 21.59 -7.72 -10.44
C ILE A 452 21.36 -6.62 -11.45
N THR A 453 22.15 -6.63 -12.52
CA THR A 453 22.07 -5.71 -13.67
C THR A 453 21.65 -6.41 -14.96
N GLU A 454 21.85 -7.72 -15.04
CA GLU A 454 21.44 -8.55 -16.17
C GLU A 454 20.61 -9.75 -15.69
N VAL A 455 19.52 -10.02 -16.42
CA VAL A 455 18.64 -11.16 -16.20
C VAL A 455 18.70 -12.06 -17.43
N ASP A 456 19.33 -13.23 -17.28
CA ASP A 456 19.50 -14.20 -18.37
C ASP A 456 18.16 -14.75 -18.85
N ALA A 457 17.23 -14.96 -17.90
CA ALA A 457 15.84 -15.29 -18.17
C ALA A 457 14.94 -14.85 -17.01
N LEU A 458 13.76 -14.36 -17.31
CA LEU A 458 12.65 -14.27 -16.38
C LEU A 458 11.69 -15.43 -16.70
N VAL A 459 11.54 -16.36 -15.78
CA VAL A 459 10.60 -17.48 -15.89
C VAL A 459 9.33 -17.12 -15.11
N LEU A 460 8.19 -17.05 -15.78
CA LEU A 460 6.89 -16.94 -15.13
C LEU A 460 6.25 -18.32 -15.07
N THR A 461 6.13 -18.86 -13.85
CA THR A 461 5.58 -20.21 -13.64
C THR A 461 4.15 -20.29 -14.15
N HIS A 462 3.37 -19.24 -13.89
CA HIS A 462 2.01 -19.04 -14.40
C HIS A 462 1.64 -17.55 -14.34
N TYR A 463 0.42 -17.19 -14.76
CA TYR A 463 0.05 -15.78 -14.94
C TYR A 463 -0.78 -15.17 -13.80
N HIS A 464 -0.85 -15.78 -12.61
CA HIS A 464 -1.51 -15.09 -11.50
C HIS A 464 -0.75 -13.83 -11.07
N ALA A 465 -1.48 -12.89 -10.49
CA ALA A 465 -0.98 -11.57 -10.13
C ALA A 465 0.24 -11.62 -9.20
N ASP A 466 0.22 -12.52 -8.24
CA ASP A 466 1.25 -12.75 -7.23
C ASP A 466 2.55 -13.41 -7.79
N HIS A 467 2.57 -13.72 -9.10
CA HIS A 467 3.75 -14.18 -9.84
C HIS A 467 4.15 -13.24 -10.96
N ALA A 468 3.20 -12.53 -11.59
CA ALA A 468 3.42 -11.83 -12.84
C ALA A 468 3.29 -10.29 -12.76
N GLU A 469 2.63 -9.69 -11.77
CA GLU A 469 2.46 -8.23 -11.72
C GLU A 469 3.75 -7.47 -11.46
N GLY A 470 4.74 -8.10 -10.84
CA GLY A 470 6.06 -7.54 -10.60
C GLY A 470 6.98 -7.44 -11.84
N VAL A 471 6.62 -8.01 -12.98
CA VAL A 471 7.43 -8.00 -14.22
C VAL A 471 8.03 -6.63 -14.57
N PRO A 472 7.30 -5.50 -14.50
CA PRO A 472 7.90 -4.19 -14.75
C PRO A 472 9.06 -3.84 -13.81
N GLY A 473 9.08 -4.38 -12.60
CA GLY A 473 10.18 -4.21 -11.65
C GLY A 473 11.43 -4.97 -12.07
N VAL A 474 11.29 -6.17 -12.60
CA VAL A 474 12.42 -6.95 -13.16
C VAL A 474 13.02 -6.25 -14.38
N LEU A 475 12.17 -5.68 -15.24
CA LEU A 475 12.59 -4.97 -16.46
C LEU A 475 13.22 -3.60 -16.17
N ARG A 476 13.01 -3.02 -14.99
CA ARG A 476 13.46 -1.67 -14.66
C ARG A 476 14.97 -1.59 -14.51
N GLY A 477 15.63 -0.85 -15.43
CA GLY A 477 17.07 -0.58 -15.37
C GLY A 477 17.97 -1.80 -15.55
N ARG A 478 17.44 -2.94 -16.03
CA ARG A 478 18.15 -4.19 -16.25
C ARG A 478 18.04 -4.66 -17.69
N ARG A 479 19.05 -5.35 -18.16
CA ARG A 479 19.00 -6.05 -19.44
C ARG A 479 18.41 -7.44 -19.20
N VAL A 480 17.19 -7.68 -19.68
CA VAL A 480 16.52 -8.98 -19.64
C VAL A 480 16.67 -9.63 -21.03
N THR A 481 17.21 -10.85 -21.08
CA THR A 481 17.48 -11.53 -22.35
C THR A 481 16.21 -12.15 -22.95
N GLN A 482 15.36 -12.77 -22.12
CA GLN A 482 14.13 -13.42 -22.54
C GLN A 482 13.15 -13.57 -21.37
N ILE A 483 11.87 -13.70 -21.71
CA ILE A 483 10.82 -14.09 -20.76
C ILE A 483 10.30 -15.47 -21.17
N LEU A 484 10.31 -16.40 -20.25
CA LEU A 484 9.87 -17.78 -20.40
C LEU A 484 8.56 -17.97 -19.64
N VAL A 485 7.55 -18.57 -20.28
CA VAL A 485 6.19 -18.54 -19.74
C VAL A 485 5.50 -19.91 -19.85
N SER A 486 4.51 -20.13 -18.98
CA SER A 486 3.61 -21.29 -19.03
C SER A 486 2.83 -21.34 -20.33
N PRO A 487 2.51 -22.55 -20.87
CA PRO A 487 1.67 -22.70 -22.05
C PRO A 487 0.22 -22.26 -21.82
N LEU A 488 -0.28 -22.27 -20.60
CA LEU A 488 -1.64 -21.81 -20.28
C LEU A 488 -1.67 -20.30 -20.05
N ARG A 489 -2.31 -19.59 -20.97
CA ARG A 489 -2.46 -18.12 -20.91
C ARG A 489 -3.70 -17.71 -20.09
N ASP A 490 -3.72 -18.09 -18.82
CA ASP A 490 -4.83 -17.82 -17.91
C ASP A 490 -4.32 -17.20 -16.59
N PRO A 491 -4.85 -16.05 -16.15
CA PRO A 491 -5.92 -15.26 -16.79
C PRO A 491 -5.45 -14.53 -18.07
N PRO A 492 -6.27 -14.48 -19.13
CA PRO A 492 -5.87 -13.95 -20.44
C PRO A 492 -5.44 -12.49 -20.41
N TRP A 493 -6.04 -11.68 -19.53
CA TRP A 493 -5.71 -10.27 -19.41
C TRP A 493 -4.29 -10.09 -18.83
N GLN A 494 -3.87 -10.89 -17.86
CA GLN A 494 -2.53 -10.84 -17.29
C GLN A 494 -1.47 -11.27 -18.31
N ALA A 495 -1.74 -12.34 -19.06
CA ALA A 495 -0.89 -12.78 -20.16
C ALA A 495 -0.72 -11.67 -21.22
N THR A 496 -1.80 -10.92 -21.52
CA THR A 496 -1.74 -9.77 -22.44
C THR A 496 -0.88 -8.62 -21.87
N GLU A 497 -0.96 -8.36 -20.56
CA GLU A 497 -0.11 -7.35 -19.91
C GLU A 497 1.37 -7.74 -19.96
N VAL A 498 1.70 -9.00 -19.66
CA VAL A 498 3.09 -9.52 -19.77
C VAL A 498 3.62 -9.33 -21.19
N ASP A 499 2.83 -9.68 -22.22
CA ASP A 499 3.22 -9.46 -23.62
C ASP A 499 3.43 -7.97 -23.94
N ARG A 500 2.60 -7.10 -23.37
CA ARG A 500 2.72 -5.65 -23.55
C ARG A 500 4.02 -5.13 -22.94
N TRP A 501 4.34 -5.53 -21.71
CA TRP A 501 5.57 -5.14 -21.03
C TRP A 501 6.81 -5.67 -21.76
N ALA A 502 6.79 -6.94 -22.18
CA ALA A 502 7.86 -7.58 -22.93
C ALA A 502 8.14 -6.83 -24.25
N ARG A 503 7.07 -6.52 -25.03
CA ARG A 503 7.20 -5.76 -26.28
C ARG A 503 7.73 -4.35 -26.04
N ALA A 504 7.27 -3.67 -24.99
CA ALA A 504 7.75 -2.32 -24.66
C ALA A 504 9.23 -2.30 -24.28
N ALA A 505 9.74 -3.39 -23.69
CA ALA A 505 11.14 -3.57 -23.35
C ALA A 505 11.99 -4.21 -24.47
N GLY A 506 11.39 -4.63 -25.58
CA GLY A 506 12.09 -5.34 -26.67
C GLY A 506 12.54 -6.75 -26.29
N VAL A 507 11.91 -7.39 -25.30
CA VAL A 507 12.30 -8.70 -24.77
C VAL A 507 11.44 -9.81 -25.40
N PRO A 508 12.06 -10.86 -25.98
CA PRO A 508 11.32 -11.98 -26.58
C PRO A 508 10.63 -12.83 -25.49
N VAL A 509 9.44 -13.33 -25.81
CA VAL A 509 8.67 -14.25 -24.98
C VAL A 509 8.66 -15.62 -25.63
N ARG A 510 9.01 -16.66 -24.85
CA ARG A 510 8.99 -18.07 -25.28
C ARG A 510 8.18 -18.91 -24.31
N VAL A 511 7.35 -19.80 -24.83
CA VAL A 511 6.59 -20.77 -24.04
C VAL A 511 7.47 -21.99 -23.74
N LEU A 512 7.41 -22.48 -22.50
CA LEU A 512 8.08 -23.68 -22.04
C LEU A 512 7.11 -24.85 -21.92
N TYR A 513 7.61 -26.05 -22.22
CA TYR A 513 6.91 -27.32 -22.09
C TYR A 513 7.75 -28.33 -21.32
N ALA A 514 7.09 -29.33 -20.73
CA ALA A 514 7.79 -30.45 -20.12
C ALA A 514 8.79 -31.11 -21.09
N GLY A 515 10.00 -31.38 -20.59
CA GLY A 515 11.12 -31.89 -21.39
C GLY A 515 12.05 -30.81 -21.93
N ASP A 516 11.67 -29.51 -21.92
CA ASP A 516 12.60 -28.43 -22.29
C ASP A 516 13.82 -28.43 -21.36
N ARG A 517 15.02 -28.35 -21.94
CA ARG A 517 16.30 -28.23 -21.22
C ARG A 517 16.88 -26.85 -21.46
N LEU A 518 17.23 -26.20 -20.37
CA LEU A 518 17.69 -24.81 -20.34
C LEU A 518 19.08 -24.78 -19.72
N ARG A 519 19.91 -23.82 -20.17
CA ARG A 519 21.24 -23.60 -19.60
C ARG A 519 21.56 -22.12 -19.49
N TRP A 520 22.00 -21.69 -18.32
CA TRP A 520 22.38 -20.30 -18.05
C TRP A 520 23.67 -20.29 -17.22
N GLY A 521 24.82 -20.10 -17.91
CA GLY A 521 26.12 -20.23 -17.25
C GLY A 521 26.29 -21.62 -16.61
N PRO A 522 26.52 -21.70 -15.29
CA PRO A 522 26.64 -22.97 -14.57
C PRO A 522 25.29 -23.67 -14.37
N LEU A 523 24.17 -22.94 -14.42
CA LEU A 523 22.86 -23.52 -14.17
C LEU A 523 22.38 -24.38 -15.36
N ALA A 524 22.00 -25.62 -15.07
CA ALA A 524 21.23 -26.46 -15.98
C ALA A 524 19.83 -26.65 -15.38
N ALA A 525 18.80 -26.48 -16.17
CA ALA A 525 17.43 -26.67 -15.71
C ALA A 525 16.64 -27.54 -16.68
N THR A 526 15.82 -28.43 -16.14
CA THR A 526 14.88 -29.25 -16.89
C THR A 526 13.46 -28.87 -16.48
N VAL A 527 12.60 -28.65 -17.45
CA VAL A 527 11.17 -28.41 -17.22
C VAL A 527 10.49 -29.77 -17.00
N LEU A 528 10.05 -30.05 -15.79
CA LEU A 528 9.36 -31.32 -15.46
C LEU A 528 7.87 -31.25 -15.77
N TRP A 529 7.28 -30.05 -15.73
CA TRP A 529 5.85 -29.80 -15.90
C TRP A 529 5.61 -28.40 -16.47
N PRO A 530 4.51 -28.13 -17.23
CA PRO A 530 3.38 -28.99 -17.56
C PRO A 530 3.60 -29.84 -18.82
N GLU A 531 3.15 -31.09 -18.76
CA GLU A 531 3.08 -32.01 -19.91
C GLU A 531 1.71 -31.90 -20.61
N ARG A 532 0.68 -31.53 -19.82
CA ARG A 532 -0.71 -31.33 -20.26
C ARG A 532 -1.43 -30.35 -19.32
N ILE A 533 -2.56 -29.80 -19.76
CA ILE A 533 -3.41 -28.96 -18.93
C ILE A 533 -4.37 -29.85 -18.11
N ILE A 534 -4.40 -29.62 -16.80
CA ILE A 534 -5.32 -30.29 -15.86
C ILE A 534 -6.48 -29.34 -15.61
N HIS A 535 -7.71 -29.84 -15.80
CA HIS A 535 -8.92 -29.06 -15.60
C HIS A 535 -9.52 -29.18 -14.19
N GLU A 536 -8.94 -30.00 -13.33
CA GLU A 536 -9.32 -30.17 -11.94
C GLU A 536 -8.56 -29.17 -11.06
N GLY A 537 -9.23 -28.54 -10.10
CA GLY A 537 -8.64 -27.50 -9.26
C GLY A 537 -8.44 -26.16 -9.99
N SER A 538 -7.43 -25.41 -9.61
CA SER A 538 -7.03 -24.19 -10.31
C SER A 538 -6.22 -24.53 -11.56
N MET A 539 -6.80 -24.32 -12.73
CA MET A 539 -6.10 -24.57 -14.00
C MET A 539 -4.79 -23.78 -14.12
N PRO A 540 -4.73 -22.46 -13.80
CA PRO A 540 -3.46 -21.72 -13.86
C PRO A 540 -2.39 -22.29 -12.93
N ASN A 541 -2.75 -22.58 -11.67
CA ASN A 541 -1.83 -23.16 -10.71
C ASN A 541 -1.31 -24.52 -11.20
N ASN A 542 -2.22 -25.40 -11.65
CA ASN A 542 -1.86 -26.72 -12.15
C ASN A 542 -1.10 -26.69 -13.48
N ALA A 543 -1.02 -25.54 -14.15
CA ALA A 543 -0.19 -25.32 -15.33
C ALA A 543 1.12 -24.56 -14.99
N SER A 544 1.48 -24.42 -13.72
CA SER A 544 2.75 -23.83 -13.30
C SER A 544 3.94 -24.59 -13.88
N ILE A 545 4.93 -23.88 -14.36
CA ILE A 545 6.21 -24.46 -14.77
C ILE A 545 6.90 -24.99 -13.50
N VAL A 546 7.25 -26.28 -13.53
CA VAL A 546 8.08 -26.92 -12.49
C VAL A 546 9.48 -27.10 -13.04
N LEU A 547 10.47 -26.58 -12.31
CA LEU A 547 11.86 -26.63 -12.70
C LEU A 547 12.66 -27.55 -11.76
N ASP A 548 13.39 -28.46 -12.35
CA ASP A 548 14.52 -29.14 -11.73
C ASP A 548 15.79 -28.40 -12.14
N VAL A 549 16.44 -27.76 -11.18
CA VAL A 549 17.62 -26.91 -11.40
C VAL A 549 18.84 -27.52 -10.72
N ASP A 550 19.87 -27.73 -11.51
CA ASP A 550 21.20 -28.15 -11.10
C ASP A 550 22.18 -26.99 -11.30
N ASP A 551 22.82 -26.49 -10.26
CA ASP A 551 23.84 -25.46 -10.34
C ASP A 551 25.28 -26.04 -10.19
N GLY A 552 25.40 -27.36 -10.24
CA GLY A 552 26.64 -28.13 -10.03
C GLY A 552 27.00 -28.29 -8.55
N ASP A 553 26.41 -27.52 -7.65
CA ASP A 553 26.65 -27.54 -6.21
C ASP A 553 25.38 -27.85 -5.39
N LEU A 554 24.20 -27.44 -5.89
CA LEU A 554 22.91 -27.62 -5.25
C LEU A 554 21.85 -28.06 -6.27
N ASP A 555 21.14 -29.13 -5.96
CA ASP A 555 19.95 -29.55 -6.69
C ASP A 555 18.72 -28.88 -6.09
N ILE A 556 17.97 -28.13 -6.89
CA ILE A 556 16.86 -27.31 -6.45
C ILE A 556 15.60 -27.71 -7.23
N LEU A 557 14.54 -28.08 -6.51
CA LEU A 557 13.22 -28.31 -7.11
C LEU A 557 12.31 -27.11 -6.85
N MET A 558 11.81 -26.50 -7.92
CA MET A 558 10.89 -25.37 -7.85
C MET A 558 9.52 -25.78 -8.38
N LEU A 559 8.52 -25.83 -7.49
CA LEU A 559 7.21 -26.38 -7.80
C LEU A 559 6.20 -25.35 -8.34
N GLY A 560 6.52 -24.05 -8.34
CA GLY A 560 5.53 -23.01 -8.62
C GLY A 560 4.33 -23.15 -7.69
N ASP A 561 3.11 -23.13 -8.26
CA ASP A 561 1.86 -23.22 -7.49
C ASP A 561 1.06 -24.50 -7.78
N VAL A 562 1.71 -25.57 -8.26
CA VAL A 562 1.03 -26.83 -8.54
C VAL A 562 0.24 -27.34 -7.32
N GLU A 563 -0.99 -27.76 -7.57
CA GLU A 563 -1.85 -28.40 -6.58
C GLU A 563 -1.71 -29.92 -6.64
N THR A 564 -2.38 -30.63 -5.76
CA THR A 564 -2.24 -32.09 -5.56
C THR A 564 -2.26 -32.89 -6.87
N SER A 565 -3.15 -32.57 -7.79
CA SER A 565 -3.30 -33.31 -9.06
C SER A 565 -2.08 -33.15 -9.98
N ALA A 566 -1.53 -31.93 -10.11
CA ALA A 566 -0.33 -31.66 -10.89
C ALA A 566 0.93 -32.16 -10.15
N ALA A 567 1.01 -31.95 -8.84
CA ALA A 567 2.10 -32.44 -8.00
C ALA A 567 2.28 -33.97 -8.13
N HIS A 568 1.18 -34.71 -8.23
CA HIS A 568 1.23 -36.16 -8.51
C HIS A 568 1.88 -36.48 -9.86
N GLN A 569 1.59 -35.69 -10.91
CA GLN A 569 2.23 -35.88 -12.22
C GLN A 569 3.73 -35.53 -12.19
N VAL A 570 4.10 -34.49 -11.45
CA VAL A 570 5.53 -34.16 -11.20
C VAL A 570 6.26 -35.32 -10.53
N LEU A 571 5.65 -35.97 -9.52
CA LEU A 571 6.21 -37.17 -8.90
C LEU A 571 6.45 -38.29 -9.92
N LEU A 572 5.48 -38.53 -10.83
CA LEU A 572 5.65 -39.53 -11.87
C LEU A 572 6.75 -39.15 -12.88
N ALA A 573 6.90 -37.87 -13.21
CA ALA A 573 7.98 -37.36 -14.06
C ALA A 573 9.35 -37.59 -13.43
N LEU A 574 9.54 -37.24 -12.15
CA LEU A 574 10.77 -37.49 -11.41
C LEU A 574 11.15 -38.96 -11.37
N ARG A 575 10.19 -39.85 -11.19
CA ARG A 575 10.42 -41.31 -11.21
C ARG A 575 10.80 -41.83 -12.59
N ARG A 576 10.27 -41.24 -13.68
CA ARG A 576 10.64 -41.58 -15.07
C ARG A 576 12.08 -41.18 -15.41
N GLU A 577 12.57 -40.08 -14.86
CA GLU A 577 13.94 -39.58 -15.08
C GLU A 577 15.02 -40.35 -14.27
N GLY A 578 14.65 -41.38 -13.55
CA GLY A 578 15.61 -42.30 -12.96
C GLY A 578 15.54 -42.47 -11.44
N GLY A 579 14.61 -41.87 -10.73
CA GLY A 579 14.35 -42.02 -9.30
C GLY A 579 15.56 -41.87 -8.37
N GLY A 580 15.38 -41.37 -7.16
CA GLY A 580 16.46 -41.28 -6.16
C GLY A 580 17.38 -40.05 -6.28
N ARG A 581 17.06 -39.07 -7.14
CA ARG A 581 17.76 -37.79 -7.13
C ARG A 581 17.48 -37.06 -5.81
N GLN A 582 18.54 -36.63 -5.13
CA GLN A 582 18.44 -35.92 -3.87
C GLN A 582 18.45 -34.41 -4.12
N PHE A 583 17.36 -33.73 -3.81
CA PHE A 583 17.29 -32.28 -3.86
C PHE A 583 17.80 -31.68 -2.55
N ALA A 584 18.69 -30.70 -2.67
CA ALA A 584 19.17 -29.93 -1.51
C ALA A 584 18.14 -28.89 -1.05
N VAL A 585 17.35 -28.36 -1.99
CA VAL A 585 16.38 -27.29 -1.74
C VAL A 585 15.07 -27.58 -2.46
N LEU A 586 13.97 -27.45 -1.73
CA LEU A 586 12.61 -27.48 -2.24
C LEU A 586 11.95 -26.10 -2.11
N LYS A 587 11.57 -25.44 -3.22
CA LYS A 587 10.56 -24.38 -3.18
C LYS A 587 9.19 -25.03 -3.11
N VAL A 588 8.53 -24.85 -1.97
CA VAL A 588 7.23 -25.47 -1.68
C VAL A 588 6.15 -24.91 -2.58
N ALA A 589 5.27 -25.76 -3.09
CA ALA A 589 4.19 -25.36 -3.97
C ALA A 589 3.17 -24.43 -3.29
N HIS A 590 2.65 -23.49 -4.07
CA HIS A 590 1.48 -22.67 -3.74
C HIS A 590 1.56 -22.06 -2.32
N HIS A 591 2.71 -21.43 -2.03
CA HIS A 591 3.00 -20.72 -0.78
C HIS A 591 2.75 -21.55 0.50
N GLY A 592 2.81 -22.89 0.38
CA GLY A 592 2.51 -23.80 1.48
C GLY A 592 1.00 -24.01 1.71
N SER A 593 0.18 -23.97 0.66
CA SER A 593 -1.25 -24.31 0.75
C SER A 593 -1.48 -25.72 1.32
N ALA A 594 -2.71 -26.04 1.69
CA ALA A 594 -3.08 -27.39 2.15
C ALA A 594 -3.10 -28.43 1.03
N LEU A 595 -3.07 -27.99 -0.25
CA LEU A 595 -3.20 -28.82 -1.44
C LEU A 595 -1.84 -29.41 -1.88
N GLN A 596 -1.05 -29.93 -0.95
CA GLN A 596 0.22 -30.61 -1.20
C GLN A 596 -0.02 -32.08 -1.54
N ASP A 597 0.87 -32.70 -2.35
CA ASP A 597 0.95 -34.16 -2.47
C ASP A 597 1.94 -34.72 -1.44
N PRO A 598 1.48 -35.48 -0.43
CA PRO A 598 2.37 -36.02 0.60
C PRO A 598 3.43 -36.98 0.04
N ARG A 599 3.11 -37.66 -1.08
CA ARG A 599 4.03 -38.62 -1.72
C ARG A 599 5.17 -37.89 -2.42
N LEU A 600 4.89 -36.76 -3.08
CA LEU A 600 5.92 -35.94 -3.70
C LEU A 600 6.88 -35.38 -2.64
N ILE A 601 6.35 -34.81 -1.54
CA ILE A 601 7.17 -34.26 -0.46
C ILE A 601 8.04 -35.36 0.16
N ALA A 602 7.50 -36.55 0.39
CA ALA A 602 8.23 -37.69 0.94
C ALA A 602 9.32 -38.22 -0.02
N GLU A 603 9.07 -38.23 -1.34
CA GLU A 603 10.04 -38.64 -2.36
C GLU A 603 11.18 -37.66 -2.52
N VAL A 604 10.88 -36.36 -2.56
CA VAL A 604 11.86 -35.26 -2.72
C VAL A 604 12.79 -35.17 -1.50
N HIS A 605 12.27 -35.34 -0.31
CA HIS A 605 12.99 -35.41 0.96
C HIS A 605 14.13 -34.36 1.06
N ALA A 606 13.87 -33.13 0.64
CA ALA A 606 14.87 -32.06 0.65
C ALA A 606 15.17 -31.59 2.08
N PRO A 607 16.44 -31.47 2.49
CA PRO A 607 16.80 -31.00 3.82
C PRO A 607 16.36 -29.54 4.06
N LEU A 608 16.19 -28.73 3.00
CA LEU A 608 15.76 -27.34 3.07
C LEU A 608 14.47 -27.11 2.26
N ALA A 609 13.44 -26.61 2.92
CA ALA A 609 12.20 -26.19 2.29
C ALA A 609 12.02 -24.66 2.40
N LEU A 610 11.83 -23.99 1.26
CA LEU A 610 11.58 -22.55 1.18
C LEU A 610 10.10 -22.29 0.88
N ILE A 611 9.49 -21.40 1.64
CA ILE A 611 8.11 -20.94 1.44
C ILE A 611 8.13 -19.43 1.26
N SER A 612 7.86 -18.98 0.04
CA SER A 612 7.56 -17.56 -0.23
C SER A 612 6.12 -17.28 0.17
N VAL A 613 5.91 -16.38 1.10
CA VAL A 613 4.57 -16.08 1.64
C VAL A 613 4.58 -14.71 2.31
N GLY A 614 3.49 -13.96 2.22
CA GLY A 614 3.35 -12.65 2.86
C GLY A 614 2.89 -12.76 4.31
N GLU A 615 3.33 -11.82 5.16
CA GLU A 615 2.98 -11.74 6.59
C GLU A 615 1.45 -11.61 6.78
N ASP A 616 0.81 -10.74 5.99
CA ASP A 616 -0.62 -10.44 6.08
C ASP A 616 -1.45 -11.18 5.01
N ASN A 617 -1.05 -12.39 4.59
CA ASN A 617 -1.79 -13.09 3.56
C ASN A 617 -3.19 -13.53 4.04
N PRO A 618 -4.24 -13.30 3.23
CA PRO A 618 -5.61 -13.63 3.60
C PRO A 618 -5.95 -15.12 3.44
N TYR A 619 -5.04 -15.91 2.86
CA TYR A 619 -5.30 -17.31 2.48
C TYR A 619 -4.98 -18.30 3.60
N GLY A 620 -4.35 -17.82 4.70
CA GLY A 620 -3.92 -18.69 5.80
C GLY A 620 -2.75 -19.60 5.44
N HIS A 621 -1.92 -19.20 4.48
CA HIS A 621 -0.68 -19.88 4.12
C HIS A 621 0.48 -19.42 5.00
N PRO A 622 1.48 -20.31 5.28
CA PRO A 622 1.44 -21.73 5.01
C PRO A 622 0.47 -22.46 5.96
N SER A 623 -0.20 -23.46 5.41
CA SER A 623 -1.16 -24.27 6.17
C SER A 623 -0.45 -25.17 7.19
N LYS A 624 -1.16 -25.50 8.28
CA LYS A 624 -0.64 -26.45 9.27
C LYS A 624 -0.33 -27.81 8.63
N THR A 625 -1.12 -28.24 7.65
CA THR A 625 -0.94 -29.48 6.91
C THR A 625 0.40 -29.48 6.15
N ALA A 626 0.67 -28.43 5.35
CA ALA A 626 1.93 -28.32 4.62
C ALA A 626 3.14 -28.34 5.57
N LEU A 627 3.09 -27.55 6.65
CA LEU A 627 4.16 -27.52 7.64
C LEU A 627 4.39 -28.87 8.33
N SER A 628 3.33 -29.63 8.61
CA SER A 628 3.46 -30.95 9.22
C SER A 628 4.08 -31.96 8.25
N LEU A 629 3.71 -31.93 6.98
CA LEU A 629 4.28 -32.79 5.93
C LEU A 629 5.79 -32.53 5.73
N LEU A 630 6.19 -31.27 5.63
CA LEU A 630 7.59 -30.88 5.47
C LEU A 630 8.44 -31.30 6.67
N ARG A 631 7.94 -31.11 7.89
CA ARG A 631 8.62 -31.56 9.10
C ARG A 631 8.72 -33.08 9.19
N ALA A 632 7.66 -33.80 8.81
CA ALA A 632 7.68 -35.27 8.75
C ALA A 632 8.67 -35.79 7.72
N ALA A 633 8.91 -35.06 6.62
CA ALA A 633 9.95 -35.33 5.64
C ALA A 633 11.37 -34.92 6.10
N GLY A 634 11.54 -34.35 7.30
CA GLY A 634 12.84 -33.93 7.83
C GLY A 634 13.34 -32.57 7.29
N SER A 635 12.52 -31.80 6.59
CA SER A 635 12.93 -30.52 6.03
C SER A 635 13.02 -29.42 7.08
N ALA A 636 14.11 -28.65 7.08
CA ALA A 636 14.18 -27.37 7.75
C ALA A 636 13.40 -26.33 6.93
N VAL A 637 12.36 -25.75 7.52
CA VAL A 637 11.43 -24.83 6.81
C VAL A 637 11.83 -23.40 7.08
N PHE A 638 12.07 -22.63 6.01
CA PHE A 638 12.30 -21.19 6.05
C PHE A 638 11.21 -20.46 5.27
N ARG A 639 10.69 -19.36 5.85
CA ARG A 639 9.55 -18.61 5.36
C ARG A 639 9.89 -17.14 5.22
N THR A 640 9.51 -16.52 4.10
CA THR A 640 9.78 -15.10 3.84
C THR A 640 9.03 -14.16 4.79
N ASP A 641 7.80 -14.49 5.20
CA ASP A 641 7.01 -13.71 6.17
C ASP A 641 7.65 -13.61 7.56
N GLN A 642 8.55 -14.53 7.90
CA GLN A 642 9.24 -14.56 9.20
C GLN A 642 10.68 -14.09 9.12
N ARG A 643 11.34 -14.27 7.98
CA ARG A 643 12.79 -14.11 7.82
C ARG A 643 13.19 -13.05 6.80
N GLY A 644 12.22 -12.45 6.08
CA GLY A 644 12.50 -11.54 4.97
C GLY A 644 13.14 -12.25 3.79
N ASP A 645 14.06 -11.59 3.10
CA ASP A 645 14.82 -12.23 2.01
C ASP A 645 15.66 -13.39 2.54
N ILE A 646 15.60 -14.55 1.88
CA ILE A 646 16.30 -15.79 2.28
C ILE A 646 17.29 -16.18 1.21
N ALA A 647 18.60 -16.14 1.53
CA ALA A 647 19.67 -16.56 0.64
C ALA A 647 20.17 -17.96 1.00
N VAL A 648 20.35 -18.78 -0.01
CA VAL A 648 20.95 -20.10 0.11
C VAL A 648 22.32 -20.10 -0.58
N SER A 649 23.33 -20.55 0.11
CA SER A 649 24.68 -20.76 -0.39
C SER A 649 25.13 -22.19 -0.08
N ARG A 650 26.26 -22.60 -0.67
CA ARG A 650 26.86 -23.88 -0.35
C ARG A 650 27.66 -23.79 0.96
N GLY A 651 27.29 -24.58 1.92
CA GLY A 651 28.04 -24.74 3.16
C GLY A 651 29.19 -25.77 3.08
N PRO A 652 29.99 -25.91 4.16
CA PRO A 652 30.96 -26.95 4.27
C PRO A 652 30.33 -28.34 4.10
N GLY A 653 30.95 -29.19 3.29
CA GLY A 653 30.44 -30.54 3.01
C GLY A 653 29.28 -30.61 2.01
N GLY A 654 28.94 -29.50 1.30
CA GLY A 654 27.90 -29.49 0.27
C GLY A 654 26.48 -29.28 0.80
N ALA A 655 26.28 -29.15 2.11
CA ALA A 655 24.96 -28.88 2.67
C ALA A 655 24.51 -27.42 2.37
N PRO A 656 23.21 -27.16 2.17
CA PRO A 656 22.71 -25.81 1.99
C PRO A 656 22.90 -24.97 3.27
N LEU A 657 23.52 -23.80 3.14
CA LEU A 657 23.67 -22.81 4.21
C LEU A 657 22.70 -21.66 3.96
N VAL A 658 21.88 -21.36 4.95
CA VAL A 658 20.86 -20.31 4.86
C VAL A 658 21.32 -19.06 5.58
N SER A 659 21.17 -17.92 4.92
CA SER A 659 21.30 -16.58 5.50
C SER A 659 20.02 -15.80 5.25
N THR A 660 19.57 -15.01 6.21
CA THR A 660 18.32 -14.27 6.10
C THR A 660 18.55 -12.78 6.27
N ARG A 661 17.75 -11.98 5.59
CA ARG A 661 17.76 -10.52 5.65
C ARG A 661 16.40 -10.00 6.12
N GLY A 662 15.93 -10.48 7.20
CA GLY A 662 14.76 -9.94 7.87
C GLY A 662 15.10 -9.82 9.34
N ALA A 663 14.60 -8.82 10.01
CA ALA A 663 14.60 -8.83 11.46
C ALA A 663 13.81 -10.08 11.89
N GLU A 664 14.30 -10.80 12.86
CA GLU A 664 13.41 -11.51 13.75
C GLU A 664 12.48 -10.44 14.33
N ARG A 665 11.31 -10.28 13.71
CA ARG A 665 10.30 -9.31 14.11
C ARG A 665 9.52 -9.86 15.29
#